data_a2042ae5fcfbc8e720290cef8b5b5db4
#
_entry.id   a2042ae5fcfbc8e720290cef8b5b5db4
#
_cell.length_a   1.000
_cell.length_b   1.000
_cell.length_c   1.000
_cell.angle_alpha   90.00
_cell.angle_beta   90.00
_cell.angle_gamma   90.00
#
_symmetry.space_group_name_H-M   'P 1'
#
loop_
_entity.id
_entity.type
_entity.pdbx_description
1 polymer ?
#
loop_
_entity_poly.entity_id
_entity_poly.type
_entity_poly.pdbx_seq_one_letter_code
_entity_poly.pdbx_strand_id
1 'polypeptide(L)'
;MKVLFLHLSDAHFKNNTYYAEKIINAQVQALNSIGGFNACFLMFSGDLAFSGKKNEYKKAFSYLTKLRKNINDKFSLDYYVTTLIVPGNHDINFESERRDRTEIRQILNQGKADELIDSELQRFDNFYSEMPYYKSFISNKLCDCKIYELCGKRIQINLINSELFSSCNDSIHDDDKGLHYLPTSVWDNISRKKDVDFVLTMSHRGPEWFDWSTSQAFKKHLFGNADVFLYGHEHFDEVQDLCQRDNSLLKSIAQGLDFTEKNISFTTLLVDLETNEIKTKMFSWNQEEEMFVGRNDSIFEISKDHNCQYLIEPNEEFKKEMSRDEDKQNINKYYVFPGVEEEAKEKDNEIKDISEFLSRITSKKHVILEGSDSSGKTTLLKQIYLSLTGNYVPIFLNVDSIINKNPEKVLRSAFEIQYGAKAIDFEKFQQIDKEKKIVLIDDLSKIKQKFVEPLQNYLFENVGHIVSIVEPKIVLNFIDQIKEKYKAADVVKLRILPFYTAKRLELIKKNLICINHGEYSDIKEQAENINNFIRDHIKLFSLSPRFIKMYVDFCVNDTELTNSNKNVFGRVFETNLVNRIRKFASDADIDEYSVLLEEIAYQIHFNEKYPLPVSDLVTIINTYNKDYALHINIQMFCQTMIDAKILVEEDNSYYFYKDSFLAYFVAKSLNARYNNGEGKDELKTLIKNICFNINGDILLFLSYITSNLNILTGIRKAAEDHMHDWEEFDIDKKNIGFIFNAECPRDETLPTSTERKEKEKREEKYEIEASKDDKIERKKLYSYNKDDVNTDDYKIGQALRFMELICKILPGFNHRLKIQEKTDIINDIFEFPNKILYKILAPIDMDFEILVKILFKTIKEYKSDITEEEIKQAFVDSAETLALNMYDICARLSITSKTVQLIDQQELKNTNYKIQHIMFYENLGRFGQFTDEANDLYDHTKLPLVKSMVSRVVRKHFLYNKDLKIVGKVESVAKKYFGKSFRKVDLLN
;
A
#
# COMPACT_ATOMS: atom_id res chain seq x y z
N MET A 1 10.59 37.89 -14.20
CA MET A 1 9.81 38.45 -13.06
C MET A 1 9.22 37.31 -12.26
N LYS A 2 9.44 37.34 -10.94
CA LYS A 2 9.00 36.26 -10.04
C LYS A 2 7.91 36.75 -9.07
N VAL A 3 6.79 36.01 -9.06
CA VAL A 3 5.64 36.33 -8.21
C VAL A 3 5.38 35.15 -7.27
N LEU A 4 5.30 35.42 -5.98
CA LEU A 4 4.99 34.44 -4.97
C LEU A 4 3.50 34.47 -4.63
N PHE A 5 2.83 33.32 -4.76
CA PHE A 5 1.49 33.10 -4.23
C PHE A 5 1.61 32.22 -2.99
N LEU A 6 1.13 32.69 -1.86
CA LEU A 6 1.07 31.99 -0.59
C LEU A 6 -0.36 31.50 -0.39
N HIS A 7 -0.59 30.21 -0.60
CA HIS A 7 -1.91 29.59 -0.52
C HIS A 7 -2.22 29.11 0.90
N LEU A 8 -3.27 29.68 1.45
CA LEU A 8 -3.79 29.47 2.81
C LEU A 8 -5.27 29.11 2.72
N SER A 9 -5.80 28.31 3.64
CA SER A 9 -7.22 27.92 3.70
C SER A 9 -7.62 27.50 5.12
N ASP A 10 -8.91 27.34 5.38
CA ASP A 10 -9.53 26.59 6.49
C ASP A 10 -8.93 26.94 7.86
N ALA A 11 -8.92 28.23 8.21
CA ALA A 11 -8.39 28.73 9.49
C ALA A 11 -9.39 28.67 10.65
N HIS A 12 -10.69 28.65 10.36
CA HIS A 12 -11.78 28.54 11.33
C HIS A 12 -11.63 29.42 12.58
N PHE A 13 -11.34 30.71 12.39
CA PHE A 13 -11.17 31.62 13.51
C PHE A 13 -12.42 31.71 14.37
N LYS A 14 -12.26 31.45 15.68
CA LYS A 14 -13.26 31.63 16.75
C LYS A 14 -12.94 32.87 17.58
N ASN A 15 -13.91 33.37 18.36
CA ASN A 15 -13.70 34.52 19.25
C ASN A 15 -12.51 34.33 20.22
N ASN A 16 -12.28 33.10 20.65
CA ASN A 16 -11.21 32.71 21.57
C ASN A 16 -9.97 32.11 20.87
N THR A 17 -9.93 32.10 19.56
CA THR A 17 -8.73 31.59 18.83
C THR A 17 -7.53 32.39 19.22
N TYR A 18 -6.51 31.69 19.73
CA TYR A 18 -5.21 32.25 20.04
C TYR A 18 -4.20 31.68 19.04
N TYR A 19 -3.52 32.56 18.33
CA TYR A 19 -2.37 32.21 17.51
C TYR A 19 -1.12 32.87 18.09
N ALA A 20 -0.05 32.13 18.25
CA ALA A 20 1.21 32.68 18.74
C ALA A 20 1.88 33.50 17.63
N GLU A 21 2.41 34.67 17.97
CA GLU A 21 3.20 35.50 17.02
C GLU A 21 4.38 34.71 16.43
N LYS A 22 4.89 33.74 17.19
CA LYS A 22 5.94 32.81 16.71
C LYS A 22 5.54 32.04 15.45
N ILE A 23 4.27 31.69 15.30
CA ILE A 23 3.77 30.99 14.09
C ILE A 23 3.87 31.91 12.87
N ILE A 24 3.45 33.18 13.02
CA ILE A 24 3.56 34.16 11.93
C ILE A 24 5.03 34.37 11.57
N ASN A 25 5.90 34.53 12.57
CA ASN A 25 7.32 34.72 12.33
C ASN A 25 7.97 33.51 11.66
N ALA A 26 7.58 32.29 12.05
CA ALA A 26 8.05 31.07 11.44
C ALA A 26 7.54 30.91 10.00
N GLN A 27 6.29 31.29 9.69
CA GLN A 27 5.78 31.34 8.31
C GLN A 27 6.64 32.26 7.44
N VAL A 28 6.92 33.47 7.95
CA VAL A 28 7.78 34.42 7.23
C VAL A 28 9.21 33.92 7.10
N GLN A 29 9.74 33.21 8.10
CA GLN A 29 11.06 32.58 8.01
C GLN A 29 11.14 31.46 6.97
N ALA A 30 10.10 30.63 6.87
CA ALA A 30 10.02 29.56 5.89
C ALA A 30 10.17 30.08 4.44
N LEU A 31 9.67 31.27 4.16
CA LEU A 31 9.77 31.91 2.84
C LEU A 31 11.21 32.20 2.40
N ASN A 32 12.19 32.24 3.31
CA ASN A 32 13.61 32.39 2.92
C ASN A 32 14.10 31.22 2.03
N SER A 33 13.48 30.04 2.16
CA SER A 33 13.86 28.87 1.38
C SER A 33 13.29 28.88 -0.05
N ILE A 34 12.43 29.83 -0.39
CA ILE A 34 11.77 29.89 -1.71
C ILE A 34 12.65 30.60 -2.76
N GLY A 35 13.54 31.45 -2.34
CA GLY A 35 14.34 32.33 -3.21
C GLY A 35 13.74 33.71 -3.37
N GLY A 36 14.37 34.57 -4.22
CA GLY A 36 13.92 35.95 -4.44
C GLY A 36 12.62 36.03 -5.27
N PHE A 37 11.74 36.96 -4.88
CA PHE A 37 10.50 37.28 -5.60
C PHE A 37 10.25 38.78 -5.56
N ASN A 38 9.61 39.33 -6.60
CA ASN A 38 9.34 40.74 -6.79
C ASN A 38 8.02 41.20 -6.15
N ALA A 39 7.02 40.31 -6.15
CA ALA A 39 5.67 40.56 -5.62
C ALA A 39 5.19 39.32 -4.85
N CYS A 40 4.28 39.53 -3.87
CA CYS A 40 3.69 38.47 -3.10
C CYS A 40 2.18 38.65 -2.96
N PHE A 41 1.41 37.58 -3.19
CA PHE A 41 -0.02 37.51 -2.96
C PHE A 41 -0.33 36.49 -1.85
N LEU A 42 -1.08 36.91 -0.83
CA LEU A 42 -1.70 36.00 0.15
C LEU A 42 -3.04 35.57 -0.41
N MET A 43 -3.15 34.30 -0.79
CA MET A 43 -4.35 33.70 -1.39
C MET A 43 -5.05 32.85 -0.33
N PHE A 44 -6.24 33.26 0.09
CA PHE A 44 -7.01 32.56 1.13
C PHE A 44 -8.28 31.94 0.52
N SER A 45 -8.27 30.61 0.41
CA SER A 45 -9.31 29.87 -0.31
C SER A 45 -10.51 29.43 0.54
N GLY A 46 -10.92 30.24 1.52
CA GLY A 46 -12.17 30.07 2.26
C GLY A 46 -12.02 29.55 3.68
N ASP A 47 -13.13 29.49 4.40
CA ASP A 47 -13.25 29.09 5.81
C ASP A 47 -12.36 29.90 6.74
N LEU A 48 -12.47 31.21 6.59
CA LEU A 48 -11.72 32.15 7.41
C LEU A 48 -12.30 32.22 8.83
N ALA A 49 -13.63 32.35 8.96
CA ALA A 49 -14.35 32.30 10.24
C ALA A 49 -14.87 30.90 10.54
N PHE A 50 -15.22 30.60 11.80
CA PHE A 50 -15.79 29.31 12.19
C PHE A 50 -17.33 29.26 12.03
N SER A 51 -18.01 30.37 12.22
CA SER A 51 -19.48 30.44 12.17
C SER A 51 -20.04 31.72 11.52
N GLY A 52 -19.21 32.39 10.75
CA GLY A 52 -19.58 33.58 10.00
C GLY A 52 -19.91 34.80 10.87
N LYS A 53 -19.41 34.88 12.11
CA LYS A 53 -19.70 35.97 13.05
C LYS A 53 -18.68 37.10 12.93
N LYS A 54 -19.16 38.37 13.05
CA LYS A 54 -18.31 39.56 12.90
C LYS A 54 -17.05 39.55 13.75
N ASN A 55 -17.12 39.07 14.99
CA ASN A 55 -15.97 39.06 15.90
C ASN A 55 -14.89 38.06 15.48
N GLU A 56 -15.23 36.99 14.76
CA GLU A 56 -14.31 36.02 14.26
C GLU A 56 -13.45 36.61 13.13
N TYR A 57 -14.06 37.42 12.24
CA TYR A 57 -13.34 38.14 11.17
C TYR A 57 -12.34 39.15 11.71
N LYS A 58 -12.64 39.82 12.84
CA LYS A 58 -11.68 40.74 13.48
C LYS A 58 -10.40 40.05 13.88
N LYS A 59 -10.49 38.79 14.37
CA LYS A 59 -9.32 37.97 14.71
C LYS A 59 -8.54 37.57 13.47
N ALA A 60 -9.25 37.07 12.48
CA ALA A 60 -8.66 36.67 11.19
C ALA A 60 -7.94 37.85 10.51
N PHE A 61 -8.57 39.01 10.49
CA PHE A 61 -7.98 40.22 9.92
C PHE A 61 -6.71 40.68 10.68
N SER A 62 -6.70 40.56 12.01
CA SER A 62 -5.49 40.84 12.79
C SER A 62 -4.33 39.92 12.38
N TYR A 63 -4.58 38.63 12.21
CA TYR A 63 -3.58 37.66 11.74
C TYR A 63 -3.04 38.01 10.32
N LEU A 64 -3.94 38.19 9.36
CA LEU A 64 -3.57 38.50 7.98
C LEU A 64 -2.80 39.82 7.86
N THR A 65 -3.18 40.86 8.66
CA THR A 65 -2.50 42.14 8.68
C THR A 65 -1.07 42.01 9.21
N LYS A 66 -0.88 41.25 10.30
CA LYS A 66 0.44 40.99 10.88
C LYS A 66 1.32 40.19 9.91
N LEU A 67 0.78 39.11 9.32
CA LEU A 67 1.50 38.28 8.37
C LEU A 67 1.96 39.10 7.17
N ARG A 68 1.06 39.91 6.59
CA ARG A 68 1.36 40.81 5.48
C ARG A 68 2.44 41.83 5.84
N LYS A 69 2.32 42.44 7.02
CA LYS A 69 3.31 43.39 7.51
C LYS A 69 4.68 42.76 7.65
N ASN A 70 4.76 41.61 8.32
CA ASN A 70 6.03 40.94 8.57
C ASN A 70 6.71 40.47 7.26
N ILE A 71 5.96 40.11 6.23
CA ILE A 71 6.48 39.77 4.91
C ILE A 71 7.05 41.06 4.25
N ASN A 72 6.29 42.16 4.23
CA ASN A 72 6.75 43.43 3.67
C ASN A 72 8.00 43.96 4.39
N ASP A 73 8.08 43.85 5.73
CA ASP A 73 9.20 44.33 6.53
C ASP A 73 10.48 43.49 6.30
N LYS A 74 10.31 42.18 5.95
CA LYS A 74 11.42 41.26 5.80
C LYS A 74 11.98 41.23 4.39
N PHE A 75 11.13 41.25 3.38
CA PHE A 75 11.50 41.14 1.98
C PHE A 75 11.39 42.50 1.31
N SER A 76 12.46 42.91 0.59
CA SER A 76 12.44 44.17 -0.21
C SER A 76 11.65 43.91 -1.49
N LEU A 77 10.33 44.06 -1.41
CA LEU A 77 9.44 43.83 -2.54
C LEU A 77 9.24 45.09 -3.37
N ASP A 78 9.15 44.94 -4.68
CA ASP A 78 8.79 46.04 -5.58
C ASP A 78 7.33 46.49 -5.41
N TYR A 79 6.48 45.57 -4.89
CA TYR A 79 5.07 45.82 -4.68
C TYR A 79 4.62 45.31 -3.29
N TYR A 80 3.72 46.07 -2.66
CA TYR A 80 3.13 45.65 -1.39
C TYR A 80 2.41 44.31 -1.47
N VAL A 81 2.56 43.49 -0.43
CA VAL A 81 1.85 42.18 -0.33
C VAL A 81 0.34 42.42 -0.43
N THR A 82 -0.29 41.77 -1.38
CA THR A 82 -1.74 41.85 -1.60
C THR A 82 -2.43 40.62 -1.02
N THR A 83 -3.54 40.83 -0.27
CA THR A 83 -4.34 39.73 0.27
C THR A 83 -5.64 39.58 -0.49
N LEU A 84 -5.95 38.37 -0.97
CA LEU A 84 -7.16 38.01 -1.67
C LEU A 84 -7.82 36.82 -1.00
N ILE A 85 -9.15 36.87 -0.78
CA ILE A 85 -9.89 35.90 0.00
C ILE A 85 -11.19 35.58 -0.72
N VAL A 86 -11.57 34.29 -0.77
CA VAL A 86 -12.92 33.86 -1.13
C VAL A 86 -13.63 33.29 0.11
N PRO A 87 -14.97 33.36 0.20
CA PRO A 87 -15.69 32.76 1.32
C PRO A 87 -15.71 31.23 1.20
N GLY A 88 -15.72 30.54 2.36
CA GLY A 88 -16.01 29.13 2.51
C GLY A 88 -17.34 28.86 3.19
N ASN A 89 -17.69 27.58 3.42
CA ASN A 89 -18.98 27.21 4.01
C ASN A 89 -19.10 27.67 5.49
N HIS A 90 -18.01 27.81 6.21
CA HIS A 90 -17.99 28.36 7.57
C HIS A 90 -18.06 29.90 7.60
N ASP A 91 -17.89 30.56 6.48
CA ASP A 91 -18.04 32.01 6.36
C ASP A 91 -19.51 32.46 6.19
N ILE A 92 -20.43 31.51 6.07
CA ILE A 92 -21.87 31.75 6.13
C ILE A 92 -22.25 32.08 7.56
N ASN A 93 -23.15 33.05 7.75
CA ASN A 93 -23.74 33.31 9.08
C ASN A 93 -24.60 32.12 9.51
N PHE A 94 -24.18 31.38 10.50
CA PHE A 94 -24.85 30.16 11.02
C PHE A 94 -26.25 30.49 11.63
N GLU A 95 -26.54 31.72 11.94
CA GLU A 95 -27.86 32.16 12.40
C GLU A 95 -28.84 32.43 11.22
N SER A 96 -28.36 32.41 9.97
CA SER A 96 -29.21 32.58 8.80
C SER A 96 -30.09 31.35 8.54
N GLU A 97 -31.23 31.55 7.86
CA GLU A 97 -32.19 30.49 7.51
C GLU A 97 -31.50 29.47 6.58
N ARG A 98 -31.77 28.19 6.81
CA ARG A 98 -31.23 27.07 6.03
C ARG A 98 -32.34 26.42 5.22
N ARG A 99 -32.06 26.08 3.97
CA ARG A 99 -32.95 25.28 3.12
C ARG A 99 -32.69 23.79 3.27
N ASP A 100 -33.79 23.02 3.15
CA ASP A 100 -33.70 21.56 3.12
C ASP A 100 -33.00 21.07 1.83
N ARG A 101 -32.22 20.01 1.94
CA ARG A 101 -31.47 19.43 0.79
C ARG A 101 -32.39 18.90 -0.32
N THR A 102 -33.55 18.38 0.05
CA THR A 102 -34.54 17.90 -0.92
C THR A 102 -35.14 19.09 -1.69
N GLU A 103 -35.39 20.22 -1.01
CA GLU A 103 -35.84 21.46 -1.61
C GLU A 103 -34.81 21.99 -2.64
N ILE A 104 -33.54 22.06 -2.26
CA ILE A 104 -32.45 22.51 -3.16
C ILE A 104 -32.38 21.62 -4.40
N ARG A 105 -32.45 20.31 -4.26
CA ARG A 105 -32.46 19.38 -5.41
C ARG A 105 -33.64 19.64 -6.34
N GLN A 106 -34.83 19.94 -5.79
CA GLN A 106 -36.00 20.27 -6.59
C GLN A 106 -35.82 21.60 -7.34
N ILE A 107 -35.25 22.60 -6.69
CA ILE A 107 -34.96 23.91 -7.28
C ILE A 107 -33.99 23.79 -8.46
N LEU A 108 -32.88 23.05 -8.25
CA LEU A 108 -31.88 22.79 -9.30
C LEU A 108 -32.50 22.03 -10.47
N ASN A 109 -33.29 20.99 -10.21
CA ASN A 109 -33.96 20.20 -11.25
C ASN A 109 -35.00 21.01 -12.05
N GLN A 110 -35.60 22.03 -11.43
CA GLN A 110 -36.57 22.93 -12.07
C GLN A 110 -35.90 24.10 -12.82
N GLY A 111 -34.57 24.27 -12.71
CA GLY A 111 -33.85 25.39 -13.31
C GLY A 111 -34.17 26.77 -12.68
N LYS A 112 -34.59 26.80 -11.41
CA LYS A 112 -35.00 28.01 -10.67
C LYS A 112 -33.94 28.55 -9.72
N ALA A 113 -32.73 28.05 -9.78
CA ALA A 113 -31.65 28.43 -8.86
C ALA A 113 -31.30 29.93 -8.95
N ASP A 114 -31.37 30.52 -10.13
CA ASP A 114 -31.10 31.95 -10.34
C ASP A 114 -32.04 32.88 -9.54
N GLU A 115 -33.28 32.48 -9.27
CA GLU A 115 -34.23 33.25 -8.54
C GLU A 115 -33.84 33.43 -7.05
N LEU A 116 -32.95 32.59 -6.55
CA LEU A 116 -32.56 32.54 -5.14
C LEU A 116 -31.17 33.10 -4.83
N ILE A 117 -30.39 33.46 -5.86
CA ILE A 117 -29.01 33.92 -5.71
C ILE A 117 -28.87 35.04 -4.70
N ASP A 118 -29.74 36.09 -4.78
CA ASP A 118 -29.65 37.21 -3.89
C ASP A 118 -29.93 36.84 -2.41
N SER A 119 -30.85 35.93 -2.17
CA SER A 119 -31.13 35.47 -0.80
C SER A 119 -29.97 34.62 -0.24
N GLU A 120 -29.38 33.80 -1.02
CA GLU A 120 -28.21 33.00 -0.64
C GLU A 120 -26.98 33.90 -0.38
N LEU A 121 -26.77 34.93 -1.19
CA LEU A 121 -25.69 35.90 -1.00
C LEU A 121 -25.81 36.75 0.28
N GLN A 122 -27.02 37.01 0.77
CA GLN A 122 -27.25 37.73 2.05
C GLN A 122 -26.66 36.95 3.23
N ARG A 123 -26.55 35.63 3.15
CA ARG A 123 -25.98 34.80 4.20
C ARG A 123 -24.48 35.12 4.46
N PHE A 124 -23.81 35.74 3.50
CA PHE A 124 -22.40 36.18 3.59
C PHE A 124 -22.25 37.68 3.94
N ASP A 125 -23.30 38.38 4.34
CA ASP A 125 -23.23 39.84 4.62
C ASP A 125 -22.22 40.20 5.71
N ASN A 126 -22.04 39.34 6.73
CA ASN A 126 -21.04 39.55 7.75
C ASN A 126 -19.62 39.45 7.16
N PHE A 127 -19.37 38.46 6.30
CA PHE A 127 -18.08 38.32 5.61
C PHE A 127 -17.75 39.57 4.80
N TYR A 128 -18.67 39.98 3.91
CA TYR A 128 -18.41 41.15 3.06
C TYR A 128 -18.36 42.48 3.79
N SER A 129 -19.05 42.62 4.94
CA SER A 129 -19.07 43.87 5.74
C SER A 129 -17.86 44.07 6.61
N GLU A 130 -17.29 43.02 7.18
CA GLU A 130 -16.20 43.08 8.15
C GLU A 130 -14.82 43.06 7.51
N MET A 131 -14.66 42.63 6.25
CA MET A 131 -13.40 42.61 5.50
C MET A 131 -13.19 43.93 4.72
N PRO A 132 -12.51 44.96 5.27
CA PRO A 132 -12.41 46.29 4.64
C PRO A 132 -11.77 46.25 3.25
N TYR A 133 -10.87 45.33 3.03
CA TYR A 133 -10.22 45.15 1.71
C TYR A 133 -11.16 44.58 0.66
N TYR A 134 -12.19 43.85 1.05
CA TYR A 134 -13.15 43.24 0.14
C TYR A 134 -14.06 44.25 -0.55
N LYS A 135 -14.41 45.36 0.11
CA LYS A 135 -15.21 46.43 -0.52
C LYS A 135 -14.55 47.04 -1.78
N SER A 136 -13.21 46.93 -1.85
CA SER A 136 -12.45 47.41 -3.01
C SER A 136 -12.09 46.31 -4.01
N PHE A 137 -12.27 45.03 -3.67
CA PHE A 137 -11.81 43.89 -4.49
C PHE A 137 -12.94 43.06 -5.13
N ILE A 138 -14.13 43.05 -4.57
CA ILE A 138 -15.27 42.32 -5.11
C ILE A 138 -16.33 43.30 -5.61
N SER A 139 -16.39 43.45 -6.93
CA SER A 139 -17.46 44.19 -7.61
C SER A 139 -18.80 43.47 -7.60
N ASN A 140 -18.76 42.13 -7.50
CA ASN A 140 -19.89 41.24 -7.49
C ASN A 140 -19.65 40.16 -6.43
N LYS A 141 -20.58 39.90 -5.50
CA LYS A 141 -20.49 38.92 -4.41
C LYS A 141 -20.37 37.45 -4.89
N LEU A 142 -20.69 37.15 -6.16
CA LEU A 142 -20.55 35.84 -6.76
C LEU A 142 -19.16 35.56 -7.28
N CYS A 143 -18.60 36.56 -7.98
CA CYS A 143 -17.27 36.43 -8.57
C CYS A 143 -16.63 37.79 -8.78
N ASP A 144 -15.31 37.83 -8.80
CA ASP A 144 -14.53 39.03 -9.15
C ASP A 144 -13.35 38.65 -10.04
N CYS A 145 -13.00 39.53 -10.95
CA CYS A 145 -11.88 39.37 -11.85
C CYS A 145 -10.95 40.58 -11.75
N LYS A 146 -9.76 40.41 -11.21
CA LYS A 146 -8.75 41.48 -11.05
C LYS A 146 -7.55 41.26 -11.92
N ILE A 147 -7.09 42.34 -12.51
CA ILE A 147 -5.86 42.37 -13.33
C ILE A 147 -4.84 43.25 -12.60
N TYR A 148 -3.66 42.67 -12.35
CA TYR A 148 -2.51 43.34 -11.75
C TYR A 148 -1.43 43.52 -12.82
N GLU A 149 -0.96 44.75 -12.97
CA GLU A 149 0.17 45.09 -13.84
C GLU A 149 1.44 45.22 -12.99
N LEU A 150 2.38 44.29 -13.20
CA LEU A 150 3.60 44.18 -12.42
C LEU A 150 4.79 44.06 -13.37
N CYS A 151 5.68 45.04 -13.39
CA CYS A 151 6.85 45.10 -14.28
C CYS A 151 6.54 44.80 -15.75
N GLY A 152 5.45 45.32 -16.29
CA GLY A 152 5.04 45.12 -17.68
C GLY A 152 4.37 43.77 -17.97
N LYS A 153 4.13 42.93 -16.93
CA LYS A 153 3.39 41.70 -17.01
C LYS A 153 1.99 41.86 -16.42
N ARG A 154 0.99 41.23 -17.03
CA ARG A 154 -0.42 41.32 -16.63
C ARG A 154 -0.88 39.98 -16.03
N ILE A 155 -1.25 39.99 -14.77
CA ILE A 155 -1.71 38.83 -14.00
C ILE A 155 -3.21 38.99 -13.74
N GLN A 156 -4.01 38.07 -14.21
CA GLN A 156 -5.43 37.99 -13.90
C GLN A 156 -5.66 37.04 -12.72
N ILE A 157 -6.42 37.50 -11.71
CA ILE A 157 -6.84 36.69 -10.58
C ILE A 157 -8.36 36.69 -10.51
N ASN A 158 -8.94 35.49 -10.64
CA ASN A 158 -10.37 35.24 -10.56
C ASN A 158 -10.73 34.70 -9.17
N LEU A 159 -11.69 35.32 -8.51
CA LEU A 159 -12.21 34.92 -7.20
C LEU A 159 -13.65 34.47 -7.35
N ILE A 160 -14.00 33.27 -6.86
CA ILE A 160 -15.34 32.67 -6.99
C ILE A 160 -15.90 32.36 -5.59
N ASN A 161 -17.10 32.83 -5.31
CA ASN A 161 -17.88 32.34 -4.17
C ASN A 161 -18.56 31.01 -4.56
N SER A 162 -18.01 29.91 -4.12
CA SER A 162 -18.46 28.55 -4.44
C SER A 162 -19.55 28.03 -3.51
N GLU A 163 -19.99 28.82 -2.50
CA GLU A 163 -20.75 28.32 -1.37
C GLU A 163 -22.26 28.62 -1.44
N LEU A 164 -22.78 28.96 -2.62
CA LEU A 164 -24.23 29.05 -2.80
C LEU A 164 -24.89 27.70 -2.50
N PHE A 165 -25.93 27.72 -1.69
CA PHE A 165 -26.65 26.55 -1.18
C PHE A 165 -25.87 25.65 -0.23
N SER A 166 -24.72 26.08 0.28
CA SER A 166 -23.98 25.33 1.28
C SER A 166 -24.73 25.17 2.60
N SER A 167 -24.63 23.98 3.20
CA SER A 167 -25.06 23.75 4.58
C SER A 167 -23.97 24.21 5.54
N CYS A 168 -24.36 24.84 6.63
CA CYS A 168 -23.44 25.27 7.67
C CYS A 168 -23.14 24.14 8.69
N ASN A 169 -23.11 22.86 8.28
CA ASN A 169 -22.90 21.75 9.20
C ASN A 169 -21.43 21.32 9.24
N ASP A 170 -20.89 21.15 10.45
CA ASP A 170 -19.60 20.52 10.74
C ASP A 170 -19.60 18.99 10.45
N SER A 171 -20.71 18.42 10.02
CA SER A 171 -20.75 17.00 9.72
C SER A 171 -19.99 16.75 8.42
N ILE A 172 -19.00 15.91 8.51
CA ILE A 172 -18.17 15.31 7.46
C ILE A 172 -19.01 14.56 6.38
N HIS A 173 -20.29 14.92 6.21
CA HIS A 173 -21.17 14.22 5.28
C HIS A 173 -21.21 14.94 3.94
N ASP A 174 -21.02 14.17 2.87
CA ASP A 174 -21.16 14.50 1.45
C ASP A 174 -22.57 15.04 1.05
N ASP A 175 -23.37 15.47 2.00
CA ASP A 175 -24.76 15.88 1.80
C ASP A 175 -24.91 17.09 0.87
N ASP A 176 -23.88 17.93 0.78
CA ASP A 176 -23.83 19.10 -0.11
C ASP A 176 -23.28 18.79 -1.51
N LYS A 177 -22.67 17.63 -1.71
CA LYS A 177 -22.04 17.27 -2.98
C LYS A 177 -23.07 17.16 -4.10
N GLY A 178 -22.81 17.88 -5.21
CA GLY A 178 -23.73 17.98 -6.34
C GLY A 178 -24.91 18.95 -6.12
N LEU A 179 -24.89 19.77 -5.06
CA LEU A 179 -25.96 20.76 -4.76
C LEU A 179 -25.51 22.22 -4.89
N HIS A 180 -24.21 22.48 -5.10
CA HIS A 180 -23.73 23.83 -5.34
C HIS A 180 -24.07 24.27 -6.76
N TYR A 181 -24.26 25.58 -6.94
CA TYR A 181 -24.68 26.17 -8.21
C TYR A 181 -23.97 27.50 -8.44
N LEU A 182 -23.64 27.77 -9.71
CA LEU A 182 -23.21 29.09 -10.19
C LEU A 182 -23.90 29.40 -11.53
N PRO A 183 -24.43 30.62 -11.71
CA PRO A 183 -25.06 31.01 -12.96
C PRO A 183 -24.01 31.15 -14.09
N THR A 184 -24.47 31.00 -15.32
CA THR A 184 -23.60 31.07 -16.52
C THR A 184 -22.86 32.40 -16.67
N SER A 185 -23.41 33.49 -16.15
CA SER A 185 -22.80 34.83 -16.18
C SER A 185 -21.47 34.89 -15.42
N VAL A 186 -21.21 33.99 -14.46
CA VAL A 186 -19.93 33.90 -13.75
C VAL A 186 -18.79 33.63 -14.72
N TRP A 187 -18.99 32.68 -15.64
CA TRP A 187 -17.94 32.23 -16.57
C TRP A 187 -17.52 33.33 -17.54
N ASP A 188 -18.48 34.15 -18.00
CA ASP A 188 -18.20 35.33 -18.89
C ASP A 188 -17.39 36.38 -18.14
N ASN A 189 -17.69 36.60 -16.86
CA ASN A 189 -17.01 37.58 -16.04
C ASN A 189 -15.55 37.22 -15.76
N ILE A 190 -15.25 35.95 -15.51
CA ILE A 190 -13.93 35.46 -15.13
C ILE A 190 -13.13 34.83 -16.29
N SER A 191 -13.65 34.92 -17.54
CA SER A 191 -12.93 34.46 -18.72
C SER A 191 -11.57 35.17 -18.85
N ARG A 192 -10.57 34.50 -19.45
CA ARG A 192 -9.24 35.07 -19.69
C ARG A 192 -9.37 36.34 -20.56
N LYS A 193 -8.85 37.45 -20.02
CA LYS A 193 -8.89 38.73 -20.75
C LYS A 193 -7.74 38.78 -21.74
N LYS A 194 -7.91 39.64 -22.75
CA LYS A 194 -6.91 39.84 -23.80
C LYS A 194 -5.60 40.40 -23.19
N ASP A 195 -4.47 39.94 -23.69
CA ASP A 195 -3.12 40.38 -23.32
C ASP A 195 -2.77 40.14 -21.83
N VAL A 196 -3.26 39.02 -21.26
CA VAL A 196 -2.90 38.59 -19.91
C VAL A 196 -1.84 37.50 -20.01
N ASP A 197 -0.74 37.64 -19.24
CA ASP A 197 0.37 36.70 -19.23
C ASP A 197 0.09 35.45 -18.37
N PHE A 198 -0.69 35.62 -17.28
CA PHE A 198 -0.96 34.56 -16.32
C PHE A 198 -2.36 34.69 -15.69
N VAL A 199 -3.06 33.58 -15.53
CA VAL A 199 -4.40 33.53 -14.92
C VAL A 199 -4.44 32.54 -13.76
N LEU A 200 -4.79 33.03 -12.59
CA LEU A 200 -5.07 32.22 -11.40
C LEU A 200 -6.55 32.29 -11.06
N THR A 201 -7.18 31.15 -10.85
CA THR A 201 -8.58 31.06 -10.37
C THR A 201 -8.60 30.47 -8.96
N MET A 202 -9.41 31.04 -8.08
CA MET A 202 -9.54 30.58 -6.68
C MET A 202 -11.01 30.47 -6.29
N SER A 203 -11.37 29.35 -5.64
CA SER A 203 -12.65 29.11 -4.96
C SER A 203 -12.41 28.35 -3.66
N HIS A 204 -13.43 28.12 -2.85
CA HIS A 204 -13.30 27.25 -1.68
C HIS A 204 -13.50 25.78 -2.04
N ARG A 205 -14.45 25.47 -2.92
CA ARG A 205 -14.73 24.11 -3.36
C ARG A 205 -14.29 23.85 -4.79
N GLY A 206 -13.91 22.61 -5.08
CA GLY A 206 -13.61 22.14 -6.42
C GLY A 206 -14.87 21.90 -7.25
N PRO A 207 -14.73 21.72 -8.60
CA PRO A 207 -15.87 21.50 -9.52
C PRO A 207 -16.74 20.30 -9.16
N GLU A 208 -16.26 19.31 -8.47
CA GLU A 208 -16.96 18.08 -8.07
C GLU A 208 -18.08 18.30 -7.03
N TRP A 209 -18.14 19.45 -6.40
CA TRP A 209 -19.17 19.82 -5.42
C TRP A 209 -20.44 20.40 -6.03
N PHE A 210 -20.36 20.83 -7.30
CA PHE A 210 -21.44 21.49 -8.00
C PHE A 210 -22.41 20.52 -8.67
N ASP A 211 -23.61 21.00 -8.97
CA ASP A 211 -24.50 20.31 -9.87
C ASP A 211 -23.80 20.02 -11.20
N TRP A 212 -24.30 19.04 -11.92
CA TRP A 212 -23.62 18.55 -13.12
C TRP A 212 -23.34 19.67 -14.15
N SER A 213 -24.32 20.53 -14.41
CA SER A 213 -24.19 21.59 -15.43
C SER A 213 -23.13 22.63 -15.04
N THR A 214 -23.18 23.09 -13.80
CA THR A 214 -22.19 24.05 -13.25
C THR A 214 -20.79 23.41 -13.19
N SER A 215 -20.69 22.16 -12.77
CA SER A 215 -19.43 21.40 -12.74
C SER A 215 -18.76 21.36 -14.12
N GLN A 216 -19.52 21.06 -15.18
CA GLN A 216 -18.98 21.02 -16.54
C GLN A 216 -18.53 22.41 -17.02
N ALA A 217 -19.31 23.45 -16.75
CA ALA A 217 -18.95 24.83 -17.09
C ALA A 217 -17.68 25.28 -16.34
N PHE A 218 -17.56 24.91 -15.06
CA PHE A 218 -16.40 25.23 -14.24
C PHE A 218 -15.12 24.55 -14.77
N LYS A 219 -15.19 23.24 -15.04
CA LYS A 219 -14.06 22.51 -15.63
C LYS A 219 -13.66 23.09 -16.98
N LYS A 220 -14.62 23.39 -17.84
CA LYS A 220 -14.35 24.06 -19.13
C LYS A 220 -13.65 25.41 -18.94
N HIS A 221 -14.07 26.21 -17.94
CA HIS A 221 -13.41 27.46 -17.60
C HIS A 221 -11.98 27.23 -17.16
N LEU A 222 -11.74 26.32 -16.21
CA LEU A 222 -10.42 26.05 -15.67
C LEU A 222 -9.43 25.64 -16.75
N PHE A 223 -9.77 24.66 -17.56
CA PHE A 223 -8.87 24.17 -18.60
C PHE A 223 -8.71 25.14 -19.80
N GLY A 224 -9.72 25.95 -20.08
CA GLY A 224 -9.68 26.90 -21.20
C GLY A 224 -9.12 28.28 -20.86
N ASN A 225 -9.07 28.65 -19.56
CA ASN A 225 -8.75 30.03 -19.19
C ASN A 225 -7.73 30.17 -18.07
N ALA A 226 -7.57 29.18 -17.18
CA ALA A 226 -6.70 29.30 -16.01
C ALA A 226 -5.38 28.54 -16.18
N ASP A 227 -4.29 29.09 -15.65
CA ASP A 227 -2.98 28.44 -15.54
C ASP A 227 -2.85 27.74 -14.17
N VAL A 228 -3.48 28.32 -13.13
CA VAL A 228 -3.48 27.79 -11.76
C VAL A 228 -4.88 27.84 -11.17
N PHE A 229 -5.25 26.77 -10.46
CA PHE A 229 -6.49 26.70 -9.67
C PHE A 229 -6.17 26.40 -8.20
N LEU A 230 -6.62 27.28 -7.31
CA LEU A 230 -6.47 27.15 -5.86
C LEU A 230 -7.82 26.89 -5.19
N TYR A 231 -7.88 25.91 -4.29
CA TYR A 231 -9.06 25.69 -3.47
C TYR A 231 -8.72 25.01 -2.12
N GLY A 232 -9.68 25.03 -1.17
CA GLY A 232 -9.56 24.44 0.16
C GLY A 232 -10.57 23.33 0.41
N HIS A 233 -11.21 23.32 1.59
CA HIS A 233 -12.31 22.45 2.00
C HIS A 233 -11.95 20.97 2.25
N GLU A 234 -11.05 20.39 1.50
CA GLU A 234 -10.75 18.93 1.54
C GLU A 234 -9.82 18.55 2.72
N HIS A 235 -9.29 19.54 3.44
CA HIS A 235 -8.41 19.38 4.61
C HIS A 235 -7.17 18.49 4.36
N PHE A 236 -6.65 18.45 3.16
CA PHE A 236 -5.36 17.83 2.84
C PHE A 236 -4.57 18.67 1.84
N ASP A 237 -3.24 18.56 1.90
CA ASP A 237 -2.37 19.28 0.97
C ASP A 237 -2.13 18.42 -0.27
N GLU A 238 -2.40 18.97 -1.45
CA GLU A 238 -2.06 18.37 -2.73
C GLU A 238 -1.69 19.44 -3.74
N VAL A 239 -0.64 19.18 -4.52
CA VAL A 239 -0.33 19.94 -5.74
C VAL A 239 -0.27 18.96 -6.90
N GLN A 240 -1.14 19.12 -7.87
CA GLN A 240 -1.28 18.22 -9.00
C GLN A 240 -1.24 18.99 -10.32
N ASP A 241 -0.39 18.53 -11.23
CA ASP A 241 -0.43 19.01 -12.62
C ASP A 241 -1.46 18.19 -13.41
N LEU A 242 -2.50 18.86 -13.86
CA LEU A 242 -3.55 18.28 -14.69
C LEU A 242 -3.24 18.62 -16.15
N CYS A 243 -2.39 17.81 -16.79
CA CYS A 243 -2.02 18.01 -18.18
C CYS A 243 -3.11 17.52 -19.15
N GLN A 244 -3.54 18.41 -20.03
CA GLN A 244 -4.29 18.07 -21.24
C GLN A 244 -3.48 18.51 -22.49
N ARG A 245 -2.82 17.57 -23.17
CA ARG A 245 -1.95 17.72 -24.36
C ARG A 245 -1.00 18.92 -24.36
N ASP A 246 -1.49 20.11 -24.51
CA ASP A 246 -0.71 21.34 -24.63
C ASP A 246 -1.06 22.36 -23.54
N ASN A 247 -1.99 22.02 -22.63
CA ASN A 247 -2.39 22.85 -21.51
C ASN A 247 -2.14 22.14 -20.21
N SER A 248 -1.35 22.73 -19.37
CA SER A 248 -1.20 22.35 -17.96
C SER A 248 -2.03 23.29 -17.11
N LEU A 249 -2.86 22.70 -16.25
CA LEU A 249 -3.55 23.40 -15.16
C LEU A 249 -2.95 22.93 -13.85
N LEU A 250 -2.25 23.79 -13.15
CA LEU A 250 -1.75 23.47 -11.84
C LEU A 250 -2.88 23.62 -10.81
N LYS A 251 -3.29 22.49 -10.23
CA LYS A 251 -4.27 22.42 -9.15
C LYS A 251 -3.54 22.38 -7.81
N SER A 252 -3.89 23.26 -6.86
CA SER A 252 -3.37 23.25 -5.50
C SER A 252 -4.52 23.24 -4.49
N ILE A 253 -4.51 22.25 -3.61
CA ILE A 253 -5.43 22.11 -2.48
C ILE A 253 -4.63 22.47 -1.22
N ALA A 254 -5.22 23.22 -0.28
CA ALA A 254 -4.59 23.53 0.99
C ALA A 254 -5.24 22.74 2.13
N GLN A 255 -4.41 22.13 2.98
CA GLN A 255 -4.86 21.35 4.15
C GLN A 255 -5.55 22.20 5.20
N GLY A 256 -5.08 23.43 5.40
CA GLY A 256 -5.67 24.35 6.33
C GLY A 256 -4.73 24.90 7.41
N LEU A 257 -5.21 25.95 8.05
CA LEU A 257 -4.52 26.67 9.13
C LEU A 257 -5.18 26.43 10.49
N ASP A 258 -5.68 25.24 10.79
CA ASP A 258 -6.36 25.01 12.05
C ASP A 258 -5.40 25.18 13.24
N PHE A 259 -5.50 26.35 13.88
CA PHE A 259 -4.69 26.69 15.06
C PHE A 259 -5.11 25.90 16.31
N THR A 260 -6.25 25.21 16.31
CA THR A 260 -6.76 24.43 17.46
C THR A 260 -6.22 22.99 17.45
N GLU A 261 -6.03 22.41 16.27
CA GLU A 261 -5.60 21.02 16.08
C GLU A 261 -4.07 20.85 15.90
N LYS A 262 -3.31 21.95 15.89
CA LYS A 262 -1.86 21.97 15.67
C LYS A 262 -1.38 21.45 14.30
N ASN A 263 -2.31 21.20 13.39
CA ASN A 263 -2.04 20.82 12.01
C ASN A 263 -2.08 22.07 11.12
N ILE A 264 -0.99 22.84 11.14
CA ILE A 264 -0.90 24.07 10.37
C ILE A 264 -0.02 23.82 9.17
N SER A 265 -0.56 24.03 7.98
CA SER A 265 0.22 23.94 6.74
C SER A 265 -0.13 25.07 5.78
N PHE A 266 0.75 25.30 4.82
CA PHE A 266 0.52 26.21 3.70
C PHE A 266 1.36 25.81 2.49
N THR A 267 0.90 26.21 1.31
CA THR A 267 1.61 25.95 0.06
C THR A 267 2.09 27.25 -0.55
N THR A 268 3.28 27.23 -1.14
CA THR A 268 3.85 28.34 -1.89
C THR A 268 3.97 27.99 -3.36
N LEU A 269 3.61 28.93 -4.23
CA LEU A 269 3.79 28.84 -5.67
C LEU A 269 4.61 30.03 -6.12
N LEU A 270 5.85 29.80 -6.52
CA LEU A 270 6.73 30.82 -7.09
C LEU A 270 6.64 30.75 -8.61
N VAL A 271 5.94 31.72 -9.19
CA VAL A 271 5.70 31.82 -10.64
C VAL A 271 6.77 32.71 -11.26
N ASP A 272 7.56 32.16 -12.19
CA ASP A 272 8.48 32.94 -13.00
C ASP A 272 7.87 33.19 -14.37
N LEU A 273 7.42 34.41 -14.60
CA LEU A 273 6.75 34.82 -15.84
C LEU A 273 7.72 35.05 -17.03
N GLU A 274 9.03 34.89 -16.82
CA GLU A 274 10.02 34.94 -17.91
C GLU A 274 10.34 33.55 -18.44
N THR A 275 10.54 32.58 -17.52
CA THR A 275 10.79 31.17 -17.89
C THR A 275 9.52 30.36 -18.08
N ASN A 276 8.35 30.88 -17.65
CA ASN A 276 7.06 30.20 -17.57
C ASN A 276 7.10 28.96 -16.68
N GLU A 277 7.82 29.02 -15.57
CA GLU A 277 7.92 27.95 -14.59
C GLU A 277 7.18 28.31 -13.31
N ILE A 278 6.58 27.32 -12.68
CA ILE A 278 6.01 27.40 -11.33
C ILE A 278 6.77 26.44 -10.43
N LYS A 279 7.40 26.97 -9.37
CA LYS A 279 8.02 26.18 -8.32
C LYS A 279 7.08 26.13 -7.14
N THR A 280 6.71 24.92 -6.72
CA THR A 280 5.81 24.71 -5.57
C THR A 280 6.59 24.13 -4.41
N LYS A 281 6.21 24.54 -3.20
CA LYS A 281 6.74 23.98 -1.96
C LYS A 281 5.65 24.02 -0.89
N MET A 282 5.42 22.87 -0.27
CA MET A 282 4.46 22.72 0.83
C MET A 282 5.19 22.84 2.15
N PHE A 283 4.59 23.51 3.13
CA PHE A 283 5.15 23.71 4.46
C PHE A 283 4.19 23.20 5.52
N SER A 284 4.68 22.39 6.46
CA SER A 284 3.91 21.91 7.61
C SER A 284 4.59 22.33 8.90
N TRP A 285 3.78 22.71 9.89
CA TRP A 285 4.26 23.12 11.21
C TRP A 285 4.85 21.92 11.97
N ASN A 286 6.10 22.08 12.39
CA ASN A 286 6.72 21.17 13.33
C ASN A 286 6.64 21.79 14.73
N GLN A 287 5.88 21.16 15.61
CA GLN A 287 5.66 21.69 16.96
C GLN A 287 6.89 21.59 17.85
N GLU A 288 7.74 20.56 17.65
CA GLU A 288 8.93 20.36 18.47
C GLU A 288 10.02 21.38 18.13
N GLU A 289 10.17 21.70 16.86
CA GLU A 289 11.18 22.64 16.38
C GLU A 289 10.65 24.09 16.30
N GLU A 290 9.36 24.29 16.55
CA GLU A 290 8.67 25.57 16.42
C GLU A 290 8.93 26.28 15.08
N MET A 291 9.01 25.49 13.99
CA MET A 291 9.27 25.99 12.65
C MET A 291 8.44 25.26 11.59
N PHE A 292 8.32 25.87 10.41
CA PHE A 292 7.74 25.22 9.26
C PHE A 292 8.79 24.42 8.49
N VAL A 293 8.51 23.14 8.26
CA VAL A 293 9.36 22.23 7.49
C VAL A 293 8.80 22.12 6.08
N GLY A 294 9.65 22.40 5.09
CA GLY A 294 9.29 22.27 3.68
C GLY A 294 9.25 20.83 3.23
N ARG A 295 8.26 20.48 2.38
CA ARG A 295 8.05 19.18 1.76
C ARG A 295 7.72 19.34 0.28
N ASN A 296 7.97 18.30 -0.52
CA ASN A 296 7.52 18.17 -1.92
C ASN A 296 7.84 19.40 -2.80
N ASP A 297 9.12 19.65 -3.04
CA ASP A 297 9.55 20.65 -4.01
C ASP A 297 9.28 20.09 -5.43
N SER A 298 8.49 20.81 -6.23
CA SER A 298 8.18 20.43 -7.61
C SER A 298 8.27 21.64 -8.54
N ILE A 299 8.58 21.39 -9.82
CA ILE A 299 8.65 22.40 -10.86
C ILE A 299 7.69 22.02 -11.97
N PHE A 300 6.85 22.97 -12.39
CA PHE A 300 5.86 22.83 -13.44
C PHE A 300 6.07 23.89 -14.51
N GLU A 301 5.75 23.58 -15.76
CA GLU A 301 5.76 24.53 -16.87
C GLU A 301 4.36 25.10 -17.10
N ILE A 302 4.27 26.42 -17.36
CA ILE A 302 3.02 27.09 -17.73
C ILE A 302 2.79 26.87 -19.22
N SER A 303 1.68 26.22 -19.58
CA SER A 303 1.27 26.09 -20.99
C SER A 303 0.79 27.42 -21.57
N LYS A 304 1.15 27.70 -22.83
CA LYS A 304 0.72 28.91 -23.56
C LYS A 304 -0.47 28.69 -24.46
N ASP A 305 -0.85 27.44 -24.75
CA ASP A 305 -1.95 27.15 -25.67
C ASP A 305 -3.24 26.84 -24.90
N HIS A 306 -4.15 27.82 -24.87
CA HIS A 306 -5.45 27.71 -24.17
C HIS A 306 -6.59 27.29 -25.12
N ASN A 307 -6.30 26.76 -26.31
CA ASN A 307 -7.29 26.23 -27.26
C ASN A 307 -7.72 24.80 -26.93
N CYS A 308 -7.91 24.49 -25.67
CA CYS A 308 -8.28 23.15 -25.23
C CYS A 308 -9.73 22.82 -25.58
N GLN A 309 -9.91 21.74 -26.33
CA GLN A 309 -11.22 21.15 -26.58
C GLN A 309 -11.59 20.28 -25.36
N TYR A 310 -12.52 20.76 -24.52
CA TYR A 310 -13.03 19.99 -23.39
C TYR A 310 -13.65 18.69 -23.87
N LEU A 311 -13.18 17.57 -23.34
CA LEU A 311 -13.69 16.23 -23.68
C LEU A 311 -14.92 15.89 -22.85
N ILE A 312 -15.79 15.08 -23.44
CA ILE A 312 -16.98 14.55 -22.75
C ILE A 312 -16.54 13.76 -21.54
N GLU A 313 -17.15 14.02 -20.38
CA GLU A 313 -16.89 13.26 -19.16
C GLU A 313 -18.00 12.22 -18.86
N PRO A 314 -17.63 11.08 -18.25
CA PRO A 314 -18.59 10.10 -17.76
C PRO A 314 -19.53 10.71 -16.71
N ASN A 315 -20.75 10.15 -16.60
CA ASN A 315 -21.69 10.59 -15.57
C ASN A 315 -21.16 10.26 -14.15
N GLU A 316 -21.57 11.06 -13.17
CA GLU A 316 -21.07 10.96 -11.80
C GLU A 316 -21.45 9.62 -11.13
N GLU A 317 -22.59 9.05 -11.50
CA GLU A 317 -23.03 7.76 -10.97
C GLU A 317 -22.09 6.65 -11.43
N PHE A 318 -21.67 6.64 -12.68
CA PHE A 318 -20.72 5.68 -13.20
C PHE A 318 -19.30 5.90 -12.63
N LYS A 319 -18.86 7.16 -12.49
CA LYS A 319 -17.60 7.48 -11.79
C LYS A 319 -17.60 6.94 -10.35
N LYS A 320 -18.74 7.09 -9.65
CA LYS A 320 -18.93 6.57 -8.31
C LYS A 320 -18.90 5.04 -8.28
N GLU A 321 -19.45 4.37 -9.30
CA GLU A 321 -19.35 2.93 -9.47
C GLU A 321 -17.89 2.49 -9.71
N MET A 322 -17.16 3.19 -10.60
CA MET A 322 -15.75 2.92 -10.87
C MET A 322 -14.86 3.15 -9.63
N SER A 323 -15.24 4.04 -8.73
CA SER A 323 -14.52 4.30 -7.48
C SER A 323 -14.80 3.27 -6.36
N ARG A 324 -15.65 2.25 -6.61
CA ARG A 324 -16.02 1.24 -5.62
C ARG A 324 -15.42 -0.13 -5.94
N ASP A 325 -15.03 -0.83 -4.88
CA ASP A 325 -14.65 -2.25 -4.96
C ASP A 325 -15.86 -3.18 -4.96
N GLU A 326 -15.63 -4.49 -4.93
CA GLU A 326 -16.69 -5.52 -4.87
C GLU A 326 -17.54 -5.41 -3.59
N ASP A 327 -16.95 -4.92 -2.49
CA ASP A 327 -17.60 -4.71 -1.19
C ASP A 327 -18.24 -3.30 -1.08
N LYS A 328 -18.36 -2.58 -2.20
CA LYS A 328 -18.89 -1.21 -2.31
C LYS A 328 -18.12 -0.15 -1.52
N GLN A 329 -16.88 -0.44 -1.09
CA GLN A 329 -16.01 0.54 -0.44
C GLN A 329 -15.31 1.42 -1.46
N ASN A 330 -15.01 2.66 -1.08
CA ASN A 330 -14.30 3.59 -1.95
C ASN A 330 -12.82 3.19 -2.08
N ILE A 331 -12.45 2.73 -3.27
CA ILE A 331 -11.09 2.29 -3.63
C ILE A 331 -10.07 3.40 -3.37
N ASN A 332 -10.39 4.65 -3.66
CA ASN A 332 -9.45 5.78 -3.56
C ASN A 332 -8.90 5.99 -2.14
N LYS A 333 -9.62 5.52 -1.12
CA LYS A 333 -9.18 5.64 0.28
C LYS A 333 -8.00 4.72 0.62
N TYR A 334 -7.90 3.56 -0.04
CA TYR A 334 -6.88 2.55 0.29
C TYR A 334 -6.07 2.08 -0.92
N TYR A 335 -6.32 2.62 -2.11
CA TYR A 335 -5.62 2.20 -3.32
C TYR A 335 -4.11 2.38 -3.20
N VAL A 336 -3.39 1.35 -3.63
CA VAL A 336 -1.95 1.37 -3.83
C VAL A 336 -1.67 0.88 -5.24
N PHE A 337 -0.90 1.64 -6.01
CA PHE A 337 -0.52 1.23 -7.36
C PHE A 337 0.34 -0.03 -7.28
N PRO A 338 -0.04 -1.14 -7.94
CA PRO A 338 0.80 -2.34 -7.99
C PRO A 338 2.06 -2.06 -8.80
N GLY A 339 3.17 -2.73 -8.49
CA GLY A 339 4.31 -2.75 -9.40
C GLY A 339 3.88 -3.38 -10.74
N VAL A 340 4.37 -2.85 -11.85
CA VAL A 340 4.10 -3.37 -13.19
C VAL A 340 5.41 -3.55 -13.92
N GLU A 341 5.63 -4.71 -14.53
CA GLU A 341 6.85 -5.06 -15.25
C GLU A 341 6.58 -5.23 -16.75
N GLU A 342 7.47 -4.71 -17.62
CA GLU A 342 7.42 -4.96 -19.05
C GLU A 342 8.20 -6.25 -19.38
N GLU A 343 7.62 -7.17 -20.13
CA GLU A 343 8.16 -8.51 -20.41
C GLU A 343 9.40 -8.56 -21.35
N ALA A 344 9.93 -7.42 -21.75
CA ALA A 344 11.04 -7.39 -22.69
C ALA A 344 12.25 -6.63 -22.15
N LYS A 345 13.39 -7.34 -22.04
CA LYS A 345 14.76 -6.80 -21.99
C LYS A 345 15.22 -6.20 -20.66
N GLU A 346 16.02 -6.94 -19.92
CA GLU A 346 16.89 -6.51 -18.82
C GLU A 346 16.21 -6.15 -17.49
N LYS A 347 16.82 -6.63 -16.43
CA LYS A 347 16.44 -6.42 -15.03
C LYS A 347 16.48 -4.92 -14.69
N ASP A 348 15.38 -4.22 -14.71
CA ASP A 348 15.09 -2.93 -14.06
C ASP A 348 13.96 -2.10 -14.74
N ASN A 349 13.04 -2.76 -15.45
CA ASN A 349 11.92 -2.11 -16.14
C ASN A 349 10.60 -2.16 -15.33
N GLU A 350 10.70 -2.05 -14.01
CA GLU A 350 9.50 -1.93 -13.17
C GLU A 350 8.96 -0.50 -13.20
N ILE A 351 7.72 -0.36 -13.64
CA ILE A 351 6.93 0.86 -13.55
C ILE A 351 6.38 0.95 -12.12
N LYS A 352 6.76 1.97 -11.38
CA LYS A 352 6.49 2.08 -9.92
C LYS A 352 5.35 2.99 -9.55
N ASP A 353 4.96 3.89 -10.42
CA ASP A 353 3.89 4.85 -10.18
C ASP A 353 2.88 4.91 -11.33
N ILE A 354 1.70 5.44 -11.01
CA ILE A 354 0.58 5.49 -11.96
C ILE A 354 0.83 6.50 -13.09
N SER A 355 1.58 7.55 -12.87
CA SER A 355 1.82 8.61 -13.87
C SER A 355 2.69 8.07 -15.00
N GLU A 356 3.79 7.39 -14.66
CA GLU A 356 4.65 6.69 -15.62
C GLU A 356 3.85 5.62 -16.38
N PHE A 357 3.01 4.87 -15.66
CA PHE A 357 2.16 3.85 -16.25
C PHE A 357 1.15 4.43 -17.26
N LEU A 358 0.46 5.52 -16.91
CA LEU A 358 -0.46 6.20 -17.80
C LEU A 358 0.24 6.73 -19.04
N SER A 359 1.40 7.35 -18.90
CA SER A 359 2.22 7.78 -20.04
C SER A 359 2.58 6.60 -20.94
N ARG A 360 2.92 5.44 -20.36
CA ARG A 360 3.27 4.24 -21.12
C ARG A 360 2.09 3.71 -21.91
N ILE A 361 0.90 3.58 -21.30
CA ILE A 361 -0.28 3.05 -21.99
C ILE A 361 -0.81 4.00 -23.07
N THR A 362 -0.70 5.29 -22.90
CA THR A 362 -1.14 6.29 -23.91
C THR A 362 -0.12 6.48 -25.04
N SER A 363 1.11 5.98 -24.90
CA SER A 363 2.12 5.94 -25.97
C SER A 363 1.98 4.70 -26.87
N LYS A 364 1.11 3.74 -26.53
CA LYS A 364 0.92 2.47 -27.27
C LYS A 364 -0.51 2.34 -27.78
N LYS A 365 -0.67 1.61 -28.85
CA LYS A 365 -2.01 1.31 -29.41
C LYS A 365 -2.71 0.18 -28.69
N HIS A 366 -1.96 -0.83 -28.27
CA HIS A 366 -2.53 -1.94 -27.52
C HIS A 366 -1.62 -2.35 -26.37
N VAL A 367 -2.17 -2.31 -25.15
CA VAL A 367 -1.50 -2.74 -23.93
C VAL A 367 -2.22 -3.98 -23.41
N ILE A 368 -1.45 -5.04 -23.23
CA ILE A 368 -1.91 -6.31 -22.67
C ILE A 368 -1.44 -6.38 -21.22
N LEU A 369 -2.39 -6.38 -20.28
CA LEU A 369 -2.12 -6.53 -18.86
C LEU A 369 -2.31 -7.99 -18.44
N GLU A 370 -1.24 -8.59 -17.98
CA GLU A 370 -1.23 -9.93 -17.39
C GLU A 370 -1.11 -9.85 -15.87
N GLY A 371 -1.84 -10.68 -15.15
CA GLY A 371 -1.72 -10.75 -13.70
C GLY A 371 -2.40 -11.98 -13.13
N SER A 372 -1.88 -12.47 -12.00
CA SER A 372 -2.46 -13.59 -11.28
C SER A 372 -3.89 -13.29 -10.79
N ASP A 373 -4.60 -14.32 -10.35
CA ASP A 373 -5.94 -14.15 -9.79
C ASP A 373 -5.90 -13.23 -8.55
N SER A 374 -6.89 -12.35 -8.45
CA SER A 374 -7.01 -11.36 -7.36
C SER A 374 -5.79 -10.39 -7.24
N SER A 375 -4.95 -10.25 -8.26
CA SER A 375 -3.83 -9.30 -8.29
C SER A 375 -4.24 -7.83 -8.38
N GLY A 376 -5.53 -7.55 -8.45
CA GLY A 376 -6.08 -6.19 -8.55
C GLY A 376 -6.24 -5.67 -9.98
N LYS A 377 -6.28 -6.55 -10.98
CA LYS A 377 -6.45 -6.20 -12.42
C LYS A 377 -7.61 -5.25 -12.68
N THR A 378 -8.82 -5.65 -12.27
CA THR A 378 -10.04 -4.86 -12.42
C THR A 378 -9.94 -3.52 -11.67
N THR A 379 -9.38 -3.53 -10.46
CA THR A 379 -9.14 -2.32 -9.67
C THR A 379 -8.18 -1.36 -10.38
N LEU A 380 -7.11 -1.89 -10.98
CA LEU A 380 -6.17 -1.09 -11.78
C LEU A 380 -6.88 -0.49 -13.00
N LEU A 381 -7.69 -1.26 -13.75
CA LEU A 381 -8.46 -0.71 -14.87
C LEU A 381 -9.43 0.39 -14.43
N LYS A 382 -10.10 0.22 -13.29
CA LYS A 382 -10.97 1.26 -12.72
C LYS A 382 -10.19 2.54 -12.40
N GLN A 383 -8.99 2.42 -11.85
CA GLN A 383 -8.12 3.57 -11.57
C GLN A 383 -7.59 4.22 -12.85
N ILE A 384 -7.23 3.43 -13.86
CA ILE A 384 -6.88 3.95 -15.20
C ILE A 384 -8.06 4.74 -15.78
N TYR A 385 -9.27 4.19 -15.72
CA TYR A 385 -10.49 4.86 -16.19
C TYR A 385 -10.66 6.24 -15.55
N LEU A 386 -10.61 6.29 -14.22
CA LEU A 386 -10.78 7.54 -13.46
C LEU A 386 -9.65 8.53 -13.73
N SER A 387 -8.41 8.06 -13.83
CA SER A 387 -7.24 8.93 -14.06
C SER A 387 -7.16 9.48 -15.48
N LEU A 388 -7.71 8.79 -16.48
CA LEU A 388 -7.72 9.24 -17.86
C LEU A 388 -8.91 10.15 -18.20
N THR A 389 -9.93 10.16 -17.34
CA THR A 389 -11.09 11.04 -17.52
C THR A 389 -10.65 12.50 -17.55
N GLY A 390 -11.19 13.27 -18.53
CA GLY A 390 -10.79 14.65 -18.77
C GLY A 390 -9.70 14.82 -19.85
N ASN A 391 -8.73 13.90 -19.92
CA ASN A 391 -7.66 13.90 -20.92
C ASN A 391 -7.99 13.02 -22.14
N TYR A 392 -8.74 11.95 -21.88
CA TYR A 392 -9.23 10.98 -22.85
C TYR A 392 -10.72 10.73 -22.62
N VAL A 393 -11.35 10.05 -23.56
CA VAL A 393 -12.69 9.50 -23.41
C VAL A 393 -12.56 8.00 -23.20
N PRO A 394 -12.40 7.56 -21.93
CA PRO A 394 -12.26 6.15 -21.60
C PRO A 394 -13.61 5.44 -21.70
N ILE A 395 -13.63 4.23 -22.26
CA ILE A 395 -14.78 3.33 -22.24
C ILE A 395 -14.35 2.02 -21.58
N PHE A 396 -15.06 1.65 -20.52
CA PHE A 396 -14.87 0.40 -19.82
C PHE A 396 -15.81 -0.67 -20.39
N LEU A 397 -15.26 -1.77 -20.90
CA LEU A 397 -16.00 -2.91 -21.40
C LEU A 397 -15.89 -4.05 -20.41
N ASN A 398 -17.01 -4.38 -19.76
CA ASN A 398 -17.14 -5.63 -19.04
C ASN A 398 -17.51 -6.73 -20.04
N VAL A 399 -16.85 -7.87 -19.94
CA VAL A 399 -17.05 -9.01 -20.83
C VAL A 399 -18.50 -9.50 -20.84
N ASP A 400 -19.17 -9.49 -19.70
CA ASP A 400 -20.56 -9.91 -19.57
C ASP A 400 -21.52 -9.03 -20.41
N SER A 401 -21.12 -7.81 -20.75
CA SER A 401 -21.88 -6.91 -21.62
C SER A 401 -21.67 -7.18 -23.12
N ILE A 402 -20.71 -8.02 -23.51
CA ILE A 402 -20.36 -8.32 -24.90
C ILE A 402 -21.18 -9.52 -25.42
N ILE A 403 -22.49 -9.30 -25.53
CA ILE A 403 -23.44 -10.31 -25.98
C ILE A 403 -23.82 -10.16 -27.47
N ASN A 404 -23.42 -9.06 -28.12
CA ASN A 404 -23.80 -8.73 -29.48
C ASN A 404 -22.64 -8.97 -30.47
N LYS A 405 -22.97 -9.48 -31.67
CA LYS A 405 -21.99 -9.67 -32.75
C LYS A 405 -21.57 -8.37 -33.41
N ASN A 406 -22.35 -7.28 -33.26
CA ASN A 406 -22.03 -5.98 -33.84
C ASN A 406 -21.20 -5.15 -32.84
N PRO A 407 -19.89 -4.92 -33.10
CA PRO A 407 -19.00 -4.20 -32.20
C PRO A 407 -19.44 -2.75 -31.95
N GLU A 408 -20.01 -2.08 -32.94
CA GLU A 408 -20.51 -0.72 -32.80
C GLU A 408 -21.63 -0.64 -31.77
N LYS A 409 -22.58 -1.60 -31.80
CA LYS A 409 -23.65 -1.67 -30.80
C LYS A 409 -23.12 -1.92 -29.38
N VAL A 410 -22.07 -2.74 -29.25
CA VAL A 410 -21.40 -2.98 -27.96
C VAL A 410 -20.80 -1.69 -27.43
N LEU A 411 -20.04 -0.96 -28.27
CA LEU A 411 -19.39 0.26 -27.86
C LEU A 411 -20.40 1.38 -27.57
N ARG A 412 -21.47 1.48 -28.38
CA ARG A 412 -22.57 2.44 -28.18
C ARG A 412 -23.27 2.19 -26.85
N SER A 413 -23.65 0.96 -26.57
CA SER A 413 -24.33 0.61 -25.32
C SER A 413 -23.45 0.91 -24.09
N ALA A 414 -22.15 0.59 -24.14
CA ALA A 414 -21.22 0.93 -23.10
C ALA A 414 -21.07 2.45 -22.90
N PHE A 415 -21.00 3.22 -23.99
CA PHE A 415 -20.94 4.67 -23.97
C PHE A 415 -22.21 5.28 -23.34
N GLU A 416 -23.41 4.83 -23.77
CA GLU A 416 -24.69 5.32 -23.26
C GLU A 416 -24.82 5.09 -21.74
N ILE A 417 -24.38 3.95 -21.23
CA ILE A 417 -24.39 3.64 -19.80
C ILE A 417 -23.43 4.57 -19.05
N GLN A 418 -22.21 4.77 -19.56
CA GLN A 418 -21.14 5.47 -18.85
C GLN A 418 -21.25 6.99 -18.93
N TYR A 419 -21.80 7.50 -20.00
CA TYR A 419 -21.90 8.95 -20.25
C TYR A 419 -23.33 9.48 -20.14
N GLY A 420 -24.32 8.61 -19.88
CA GLY A 420 -25.72 9.00 -19.75
C GLY A 420 -26.33 9.56 -21.04
N ALA A 421 -25.87 9.09 -22.16
CA ALA A 421 -26.03 9.76 -23.45
C ALA A 421 -27.37 9.52 -24.12
N LYS A 422 -27.87 10.54 -24.79
CA LYS A 422 -28.85 10.46 -25.87
C LYS A 422 -28.13 10.06 -27.18
N ALA A 423 -28.84 9.52 -28.18
CA ALA A 423 -28.26 9.08 -29.44
C ALA A 423 -27.34 10.13 -30.11
N ILE A 424 -27.64 11.40 -29.97
CA ILE A 424 -26.83 12.52 -30.46
C ILE A 424 -25.43 12.59 -29.87
N ASP A 425 -25.25 12.13 -28.62
CA ASP A 425 -23.95 12.21 -27.95
C ASP A 425 -22.99 11.13 -28.44
N PHE A 426 -23.48 9.95 -28.83
CA PHE A 426 -22.65 8.93 -29.47
C PHE A 426 -22.13 9.34 -30.85
N GLU A 427 -22.91 10.07 -31.63
CA GLU A 427 -22.44 10.64 -32.91
C GLU A 427 -21.30 11.66 -32.65
N LYS A 428 -21.43 12.50 -31.63
CA LYS A 428 -20.34 13.39 -31.20
C LYS A 428 -19.10 12.59 -30.73
N PHE A 429 -19.29 11.51 -29.97
CA PHE A 429 -18.19 10.61 -29.59
C PHE A 429 -17.48 10.04 -30.82
N GLN A 430 -18.22 9.63 -31.86
CA GLN A 430 -17.62 9.12 -33.09
C GLN A 430 -16.74 10.17 -33.79
N GLN A 431 -17.10 11.48 -33.72
CA GLN A 431 -16.37 12.61 -34.33
C GLN A 431 -15.10 12.99 -33.55
N ILE A 432 -14.95 12.58 -32.26
CA ILE A 432 -13.73 12.84 -31.50
C ILE A 432 -12.57 12.12 -32.17
N ASP A 433 -11.40 12.77 -32.18
CA ASP A 433 -10.15 12.16 -32.65
C ASP A 433 -9.93 10.78 -31.96
N LYS A 434 -9.66 9.77 -32.79
CA LYS A 434 -9.45 8.41 -32.28
C LYS A 434 -8.34 8.31 -31.22
N GLU A 435 -7.27 9.14 -31.36
CA GLU A 435 -6.16 9.18 -30.39
C GLU A 435 -6.58 9.72 -29.01
N LYS A 436 -7.78 10.28 -28.89
CA LYS A 436 -8.40 10.70 -27.63
C LYS A 436 -9.33 9.64 -27.03
N LYS A 437 -9.55 8.55 -27.74
CA LYS A 437 -10.43 7.46 -27.31
C LYS A 437 -9.59 6.30 -26.76
N ILE A 438 -9.94 5.83 -25.59
CA ILE A 438 -9.30 4.65 -24.98
C ILE A 438 -10.35 3.64 -24.53
N VAL A 439 -10.15 2.37 -24.87
CA VAL A 439 -11.04 1.28 -24.46
C VAL A 439 -10.31 0.36 -23.49
N LEU A 440 -10.92 0.15 -22.33
CA LEU A 440 -10.43 -0.71 -21.26
C LEU A 440 -11.30 -1.97 -21.23
N ILE A 441 -10.70 -3.14 -21.47
CA ILE A 441 -11.41 -4.42 -21.55
C ILE A 441 -11.04 -5.26 -20.34
N ASP A 442 -12.02 -5.52 -19.47
CA ASP A 442 -11.83 -6.38 -18.31
C ASP A 442 -12.04 -7.85 -18.70
N ASP A 443 -10.96 -8.63 -18.63
CA ASP A 443 -10.93 -10.06 -18.86
C ASP A 443 -11.33 -10.53 -20.29
N LEU A 444 -10.53 -10.09 -21.27
CA LEU A 444 -10.69 -10.45 -22.67
C LEU A 444 -10.74 -11.98 -22.91
N SER A 445 -10.14 -12.76 -22.01
CA SER A 445 -10.13 -14.23 -22.07
C SER A 445 -11.50 -14.88 -21.92
N LYS A 446 -12.46 -14.20 -21.32
CA LYS A 446 -13.83 -14.71 -21.16
C LYS A 446 -14.75 -14.42 -22.34
N ILE A 447 -14.31 -13.57 -23.30
CA ILE A 447 -15.11 -13.29 -24.49
C ILE A 447 -15.20 -14.53 -25.37
N LYS A 448 -16.39 -14.88 -25.81
CA LYS A 448 -16.56 -15.98 -26.78
C LYS A 448 -15.75 -15.67 -28.03
N GLN A 449 -14.89 -16.59 -28.46
CA GLN A 449 -13.90 -16.39 -29.51
C GLN A 449 -14.47 -15.80 -30.82
N LYS A 450 -15.72 -16.14 -31.18
CA LYS A 450 -16.44 -15.60 -32.34
C LYS A 450 -16.73 -14.08 -32.29
N PHE A 451 -16.58 -13.45 -31.12
CA PHE A 451 -16.78 -12.00 -30.94
C PHE A 451 -15.47 -11.24 -30.84
N VAL A 452 -14.37 -11.91 -30.54
CA VAL A 452 -13.06 -11.28 -30.30
C VAL A 452 -12.54 -10.58 -31.54
N GLU A 453 -12.46 -11.29 -32.66
CA GLU A 453 -11.90 -10.73 -33.89
C GLU A 453 -12.72 -9.57 -34.47
N PRO A 454 -14.08 -9.65 -34.59
CA PRO A 454 -14.86 -8.50 -35.02
C PRO A 454 -14.71 -7.28 -34.12
N LEU A 455 -14.68 -7.47 -32.79
CA LEU A 455 -14.50 -6.39 -31.84
C LEU A 455 -13.13 -5.73 -32.00
N GLN A 456 -12.07 -6.50 -32.10
CA GLN A 456 -10.72 -6.01 -32.26
C GLN A 456 -10.55 -5.20 -33.56
N ASN A 457 -11.10 -5.69 -34.68
CA ASN A 457 -11.03 -4.98 -35.96
C ASN A 457 -11.70 -3.61 -35.86
N TYR A 458 -12.89 -3.58 -35.27
CA TYR A 458 -13.62 -2.32 -35.09
C TYR A 458 -12.88 -1.33 -34.16
N LEU A 459 -12.35 -1.81 -33.03
CA LEU A 459 -11.61 -0.97 -32.10
C LEU A 459 -10.32 -0.43 -32.74
N PHE A 460 -9.62 -1.25 -33.51
CA PHE A 460 -8.41 -0.82 -34.20
C PHE A 460 -8.63 0.39 -35.14
N GLU A 461 -9.76 0.40 -35.82
CA GLU A 461 -10.11 1.47 -36.77
C GLU A 461 -10.58 2.76 -36.08
N ASN A 462 -11.33 2.61 -34.94
CA ASN A 462 -12.10 3.69 -34.35
C ASN A 462 -11.55 4.23 -33.01
N VAL A 463 -10.54 3.57 -32.42
CA VAL A 463 -9.98 3.90 -31.10
C VAL A 463 -8.46 3.99 -31.17
N GLY A 464 -7.85 4.98 -30.51
CA GLY A 464 -6.40 5.18 -30.49
C GLY A 464 -5.66 4.21 -29.56
N HIS A 465 -6.26 3.90 -28.41
CA HIS A 465 -5.61 3.08 -27.38
C HIS A 465 -6.54 2.01 -26.85
N ILE A 466 -6.00 0.81 -26.66
CA ILE A 466 -6.72 -0.34 -26.07
C ILE A 466 -5.90 -0.88 -24.92
N VAL A 467 -6.52 -1.09 -23.76
CA VAL A 467 -5.92 -1.80 -22.64
C VAL A 467 -6.78 -3.01 -22.35
N SER A 468 -6.21 -4.21 -22.46
CA SER A 468 -6.94 -5.46 -22.22
C SER A 468 -6.28 -6.30 -21.15
N ILE A 469 -7.09 -6.81 -20.22
CA ILE A 469 -6.66 -7.85 -19.28
C ILE A 469 -6.76 -9.21 -19.96
N VAL A 470 -5.72 -10.01 -19.83
CA VAL A 470 -5.66 -11.37 -20.37
C VAL A 470 -5.10 -12.32 -19.30
N GLU A 471 -5.65 -13.52 -19.19
CA GLU A 471 -5.09 -14.55 -18.34
C GLU A 471 -3.79 -15.14 -18.96
N PRO A 472 -2.78 -15.50 -18.14
CA PRO A 472 -1.47 -15.98 -18.61
C PRO A 472 -1.53 -17.17 -19.60
N LYS A 473 -2.52 -18.04 -19.43
CA LYS A 473 -2.66 -19.25 -20.27
C LYS A 473 -3.10 -18.97 -21.72
N ILE A 474 -3.71 -17.82 -21.99
CA ILE A 474 -4.34 -17.48 -23.28
C ILE A 474 -3.47 -16.51 -24.07
N VAL A 475 -2.49 -15.92 -23.41
CA VAL A 475 -1.65 -14.83 -23.94
C VAL A 475 -0.92 -15.22 -25.24
N LEU A 476 -0.38 -16.41 -25.36
CA LEU A 476 0.45 -16.80 -26.51
C LEU A 476 -0.33 -16.79 -27.84
N ASN A 477 -1.47 -17.45 -27.91
CA ASN A 477 -2.30 -17.49 -29.12
C ASN A 477 -2.90 -16.13 -29.48
N PHE A 478 -3.12 -15.29 -28.47
CA PHE A 478 -3.73 -13.99 -28.63
C PHE A 478 -2.73 -12.91 -29.09
N ILE A 479 -1.49 -12.96 -28.58
CA ILE A 479 -0.42 -12.05 -28.97
C ILE A 479 -0.07 -12.24 -30.44
N ASP A 480 -0.02 -13.46 -30.94
CA ASP A 480 0.30 -13.71 -32.33
C ASP A 480 -0.76 -13.13 -33.29
N GLN A 481 -2.03 -13.26 -32.95
CA GLN A 481 -3.12 -12.63 -33.71
C GLN A 481 -3.08 -11.09 -33.68
N ILE A 482 -2.65 -10.50 -32.56
CA ILE A 482 -2.47 -9.04 -32.44
C ILE A 482 -1.25 -8.59 -33.21
N LYS A 483 -0.12 -9.26 -33.13
CA LYS A 483 1.13 -8.92 -33.83
C LYS A 483 1.00 -8.95 -35.35
N GLU A 484 0.12 -9.76 -35.90
CA GLU A 484 -0.19 -9.74 -37.32
C GLU A 484 -0.87 -8.45 -37.77
N LYS A 485 -1.61 -7.76 -36.88
CA LYS A 485 -2.37 -6.54 -37.20
C LYS A 485 -1.67 -5.25 -36.77
N TYR A 486 -0.89 -5.28 -35.71
CA TYR A 486 -0.18 -4.13 -35.16
C TYR A 486 1.31 -4.24 -35.42
N LYS A 487 1.98 -3.11 -35.62
CA LYS A 487 3.45 -3.09 -35.62
C LYS A 487 3.93 -3.52 -34.21
N ALA A 488 4.97 -4.31 -34.15
CA ALA A 488 5.50 -4.78 -32.84
C ALA A 488 5.80 -3.64 -31.85
N ALA A 489 6.15 -2.44 -32.34
CA ALA A 489 6.39 -1.25 -31.53
C ALA A 489 5.11 -0.65 -30.87
N ASP A 490 3.93 -0.95 -31.42
CA ASP A 490 2.64 -0.39 -30.99
C ASP A 490 1.95 -1.27 -29.93
N VAL A 491 2.49 -2.45 -29.64
CA VAL A 491 1.95 -3.41 -28.67
C VAL A 491 2.93 -3.59 -27.53
N VAL A 492 2.45 -3.54 -26.30
CA VAL A 492 3.26 -3.84 -25.11
C VAL A 492 2.52 -4.82 -24.20
N LYS A 493 3.27 -5.78 -23.66
CA LYS A 493 2.80 -6.72 -22.64
C LYS A 493 3.38 -6.31 -21.31
N LEU A 494 2.51 -6.09 -20.34
CA LEU A 494 2.82 -5.67 -18.99
C LEU A 494 2.30 -6.70 -17.99
N ARG A 495 3.10 -7.04 -16.99
CA ARG A 495 2.73 -7.96 -15.91
C ARG A 495 2.54 -7.22 -14.60
N ILE A 496 1.42 -7.44 -13.94
CA ILE A 496 1.14 -6.93 -12.60
C ILE A 496 1.87 -7.80 -11.58
N LEU A 497 2.70 -7.17 -10.77
CA LEU A 497 3.47 -7.84 -9.73
C LEU A 497 2.64 -8.06 -8.45
N PRO A 498 2.93 -9.10 -7.67
CA PRO A 498 2.38 -9.27 -6.33
C PRO A 498 2.76 -8.10 -5.40
N PHE A 499 2.00 -7.94 -4.33
CA PHE A 499 2.28 -6.91 -3.32
C PHE A 499 3.39 -7.37 -2.38
N TYR A 500 4.64 -7.12 -2.79
CA TYR A 500 5.81 -7.36 -1.94
C TYR A 500 5.89 -6.36 -0.79
N THR A 501 6.86 -6.53 0.10
CA THR A 501 6.97 -5.85 1.40
C THR A 501 6.57 -4.37 1.39
N ALA A 502 7.12 -3.55 0.50
CA ALA A 502 6.87 -2.10 0.49
C ALA A 502 5.41 -1.76 0.13
N LYS A 503 4.91 -2.31 -0.98
CA LYS A 503 3.53 -2.11 -1.45
C LYS A 503 2.50 -2.73 -0.50
N ARG A 504 2.83 -3.89 0.08
CA ARG A 504 2.01 -4.56 1.09
C ARG A 504 1.89 -3.71 2.35
N LEU A 505 2.99 -3.19 2.86
CA LEU A 505 2.99 -2.34 4.06
C LEU A 505 2.18 -1.05 3.82
N GLU A 506 2.32 -0.44 2.65
CA GLU A 506 1.52 0.72 2.25
C GLU A 506 0.02 0.40 2.22
N LEU A 507 -0.36 -0.74 1.61
CA LEU A 507 -1.75 -1.19 1.55
C LEU A 507 -2.32 -1.45 2.95
N ILE A 508 -1.56 -2.12 3.83
CA ILE A 508 -1.97 -2.38 5.21
C ILE A 508 -2.19 -1.07 5.95
N LYS A 509 -1.25 -0.11 5.87
CA LYS A 509 -1.38 1.20 6.52
C LYS A 509 -2.61 1.96 6.05
N LYS A 510 -2.84 2.04 4.75
CA LYS A 510 -4.02 2.72 4.19
C LYS A 510 -5.33 2.07 4.64
N ASN A 511 -5.39 0.72 4.68
CA ASN A 511 -6.57 0.04 5.18
C ASN A 511 -6.80 0.29 6.68
N LEU A 512 -5.75 0.24 7.51
CA LEU A 512 -5.86 0.54 8.94
C LEU A 512 -6.34 1.97 9.18
N ILE A 513 -5.86 2.95 8.43
CA ILE A 513 -6.34 4.35 8.49
C ILE A 513 -7.83 4.42 8.15
N CYS A 514 -8.30 3.67 7.16
CA CYS A 514 -9.71 3.65 6.78
C CYS A 514 -10.63 3.04 7.84
N ILE A 515 -10.13 2.08 8.61
CA ILE A 515 -10.92 1.33 9.61
C ILE A 515 -10.83 1.97 11.00
N ASN A 516 -9.62 2.41 11.40
CA ASN A 516 -9.36 2.95 12.74
C ASN A 516 -9.18 4.47 12.67
N HIS A 517 -9.95 5.20 13.46
CA HIS A 517 -9.71 6.63 13.73
C HIS A 517 -8.62 6.86 14.81
N GLY A 518 -7.65 5.93 14.91
CA GLY A 518 -6.61 5.91 15.94
C GLY A 518 -5.41 6.83 15.66
N GLU A 519 -4.55 7.00 16.66
CA GLU A 519 -3.29 7.74 16.51
C GLU A 519 -2.34 7.08 15.51
N TYR A 520 -1.62 7.88 14.73
CA TYR A 520 -0.73 7.41 13.64
C TYR A 520 0.39 6.47 14.12
N SER A 521 0.87 6.63 15.37
CA SER A 521 1.88 5.75 15.98
C SER A 521 1.41 4.31 16.12
N ASP A 522 0.17 4.13 16.57
CA ASP A 522 -0.43 2.81 16.80
C ASP A 522 -0.70 2.09 15.49
N ILE A 523 -1.12 2.84 14.45
CA ILE A 523 -1.34 2.31 13.09
C ILE A 523 -0.03 1.80 12.49
N LYS A 524 1.09 2.50 12.70
CA LYS A 524 2.39 2.08 12.19
C LYS A 524 2.83 0.75 12.81
N GLU A 525 2.74 0.63 14.13
CA GLU A 525 3.10 -0.60 14.85
C GLU A 525 2.21 -1.78 14.44
N GLN A 526 0.89 -1.57 14.38
CA GLN A 526 -0.05 -2.59 13.92
C GLN A 526 0.25 -3.03 12.48
N ALA A 527 0.54 -2.08 11.58
CA ALA A 527 0.86 -2.39 10.19
C ALA A 527 2.15 -3.20 10.06
N GLU A 528 3.17 -2.87 10.83
CA GLU A 528 4.43 -3.62 10.84
C GLU A 528 4.24 -5.03 11.39
N ASN A 529 3.46 -5.21 12.46
CA ASN A 529 3.13 -6.51 13.03
C ASN A 529 2.38 -7.40 12.03
N ILE A 530 1.37 -6.87 11.35
CA ILE A 530 0.63 -7.58 10.30
C ILE A 530 1.56 -7.93 9.13
N ASN A 531 2.38 -6.99 8.68
CA ASN A 531 3.31 -7.21 7.58
C ASN A 531 4.37 -8.28 7.90
N ASN A 532 4.90 -8.28 9.11
CA ASN A 532 5.85 -9.28 9.58
C ASN A 532 5.19 -10.66 9.64
N PHE A 533 3.97 -10.75 10.14
CA PHE A 533 3.23 -12.01 10.14
C PHE A 533 3.04 -12.58 8.72
N ILE A 534 2.64 -11.74 7.76
CA ILE A 534 2.48 -12.16 6.36
C ILE A 534 3.82 -12.64 5.79
N ARG A 535 4.92 -11.93 6.06
CA ARG A 535 6.27 -12.31 5.62
C ARG A 535 6.68 -13.68 6.17
N ASP A 536 6.40 -13.93 7.44
CA ASP A 536 6.78 -15.18 8.10
C ASP A 536 5.98 -16.40 7.62
N HIS A 537 4.84 -16.15 6.95
CA HIS A 537 3.96 -17.16 6.39
C HIS A 537 3.83 -17.06 4.87
N ILE A 538 4.82 -16.48 4.19
CA ILE A 538 4.72 -16.07 2.78
C ILE A 538 4.39 -17.22 1.82
N LYS A 539 4.87 -18.43 2.11
CA LYS A 539 4.58 -19.63 1.31
C LYS A 539 3.10 -20.04 1.37
N LEU A 540 2.43 -19.73 2.48
CA LEU A 540 1.01 -20.04 2.70
C LEU A 540 0.11 -18.87 2.35
N PHE A 541 0.66 -17.65 2.29
CA PHE A 541 -0.08 -16.42 2.13
C PHE A 541 -0.24 -16.04 0.66
N SER A 542 -1.43 -15.60 0.26
CA SER A 542 -1.60 -14.98 -1.04
C SER A 542 -1.21 -13.50 -0.95
N LEU A 543 -0.20 -13.07 -1.72
CA LEU A 543 0.22 -11.68 -1.81
C LEU A 543 -0.74 -10.82 -2.68
N SER A 544 -1.95 -11.28 -2.89
CA SER A 544 -2.98 -10.51 -3.60
C SER A 544 -3.55 -9.40 -2.70
N PRO A 545 -3.80 -8.20 -3.24
CA PRO A 545 -4.35 -7.07 -2.47
C PRO A 545 -5.63 -7.42 -1.72
N ARG A 546 -6.52 -8.20 -2.34
CA ARG A 546 -7.79 -8.63 -1.74
C ARG A 546 -7.57 -9.50 -0.49
N PHE A 547 -6.65 -10.45 -0.57
CA PHE A 547 -6.36 -11.32 0.57
C PHE A 547 -5.71 -10.53 1.72
N ILE A 548 -4.78 -9.62 1.39
CA ILE A 548 -4.14 -8.74 2.38
C ILE A 548 -5.20 -7.87 3.09
N LYS A 549 -6.09 -7.23 2.31
CA LYS A 549 -7.19 -6.42 2.87
C LYS A 549 -8.08 -7.24 3.79
N MET A 550 -8.54 -8.40 3.33
CA MET A 550 -9.37 -9.30 4.12
C MET A 550 -8.68 -9.70 5.43
N TYR A 551 -7.38 -9.95 5.41
CA TYR A 551 -6.62 -10.25 6.61
C TYR A 551 -6.55 -9.07 7.58
N VAL A 552 -6.34 -7.84 7.06
CA VAL A 552 -6.37 -6.61 7.88
C VAL A 552 -7.74 -6.42 8.53
N ASP A 553 -8.82 -6.57 7.75
CA ASP A 553 -10.19 -6.41 8.23
C ASP A 553 -10.50 -7.41 9.38
N PHE A 554 -10.05 -8.66 9.26
CA PHE A 554 -10.18 -9.63 10.33
C PHE A 554 -9.34 -9.28 11.57
N CYS A 555 -8.11 -8.78 11.39
CA CYS A 555 -7.25 -8.38 12.50
C CYS A 555 -7.83 -7.22 13.33
N VAL A 556 -8.59 -6.33 12.71
CA VAL A 556 -9.17 -5.14 13.36
C VAL A 556 -10.53 -5.44 14.00
N ASN A 557 -11.40 -6.18 13.30
CA ASN A 557 -12.78 -6.41 13.76
C ASN A 557 -12.88 -7.43 14.89
N ASP A 558 -11.85 -8.25 15.09
CA ASP A 558 -11.83 -9.29 16.14
C ASP A 558 -11.05 -8.77 17.35
N THR A 559 -11.65 -7.84 18.09
CA THR A 559 -11.04 -7.17 19.26
C THR A 559 -10.70 -8.14 20.42
N GLU A 560 -11.31 -9.33 20.47
CA GLU A 560 -10.92 -10.39 21.39
C GLU A 560 -9.64 -11.12 20.94
N LEU A 561 -9.21 -10.95 19.68
CA LEU A 561 -8.10 -11.68 19.05
C LEU A 561 -6.82 -10.84 18.85
N THR A 562 -6.74 -9.63 19.37
CA THR A 562 -5.55 -8.76 19.26
C THR A 562 -4.26 -9.37 19.82
N ASN A 563 -4.33 -10.55 20.42
CA ASN A 563 -3.19 -11.28 20.97
C ASN A 563 -2.89 -12.65 20.32
N SER A 564 -3.63 -13.07 19.27
CA SER A 564 -3.26 -14.26 18.49
C SER A 564 -3.68 -14.12 17.01
N ASN A 565 -2.87 -13.43 16.22
CA ASN A 565 -3.02 -13.31 14.76
C ASN A 565 -3.16 -14.65 14.02
N LYS A 566 -2.93 -15.78 14.67
CA LYS A 566 -2.86 -17.13 14.12
C LYS A 566 -4.23 -17.77 13.89
N ASN A 567 -5.16 -17.63 14.83
CA ASN A 567 -6.53 -18.12 14.64
C ASN A 567 -7.26 -17.30 13.54
N VAL A 568 -6.86 -16.03 13.38
CA VAL A 568 -7.34 -15.15 12.31
C VAL A 568 -6.91 -15.70 10.95
N PHE A 569 -5.66 -16.14 10.80
CA PHE A 569 -5.16 -16.65 9.53
C PHE A 569 -5.96 -17.87 9.04
N GLY A 570 -6.22 -18.85 9.88
CA GLY A 570 -7.01 -20.05 9.53
C GLY A 570 -8.41 -19.67 9.02
N ARG A 571 -9.10 -18.74 9.71
CA ARG A 571 -10.43 -18.24 9.32
C ARG A 571 -10.39 -17.46 8.01
N VAL A 572 -9.41 -16.58 7.83
CA VAL A 572 -9.25 -15.81 6.59
C VAL A 572 -8.98 -16.75 5.41
N PHE A 573 -8.14 -17.75 5.62
CA PHE A 573 -7.84 -18.74 4.59
C PHE A 573 -9.07 -19.54 4.20
N GLU A 574 -9.84 -20.03 5.18
CA GLU A 574 -11.11 -20.72 4.96
C GLU A 574 -12.13 -19.85 4.24
N THR A 575 -12.32 -18.61 4.70
CA THR A 575 -13.24 -17.66 4.07
C THR A 575 -12.84 -17.39 2.61
N ASN A 576 -11.54 -17.30 2.32
CA ASN A 576 -11.07 -17.13 0.94
C ASN A 576 -11.47 -18.33 0.06
N LEU A 577 -11.25 -19.55 0.55
CA LEU A 577 -11.60 -20.78 -0.19
C LEU A 577 -13.11 -20.90 -0.40
N VAL A 578 -13.89 -20.69 0.64
CA VAL A 578 -15.37 -20.72 0.58
C VAL A 578 -15.88 -19.66 -0.40
N ASN A 579 -15.35 -18.43 -0.36
CA ASN A 579 -15.77 -17.37 -1.29
C ASN A 579 -15.39 -17.66 -2.74
N ARG A 580 -14.33 -18.43 -3.00
CA ARG A 580 -14.00 -18.90 -4.36
C ARG A 580 -15.05 -19.88 -4.87
N ILE A 581 -15.44 -20.84 -4.05
CA ILE A 581 -16.45 -21.85 -4.39
C ILE A 581 -17.84 -21.20 -4.57
N ARG A 582 -18.23 -20.28 -3.67
CA ARG A 582 -19.52 -19.56 -3.69
C ARG A 582 -19.80 -18.80 -4.98
N LYS A 583 -18.78 -18.41 -5.71
CA LYS A 583 -18.98 -17.74 -7.02
C LYS A 583 -19.57 -18.65 -8.09
N PHE A 584 -19.46 -19.98 -7.92
CA PHE A 584 -19.78 -20.97 -8.94
C PHE A 584 -20.70 -22.09 -8.45
N ALA A 585 -20.97 -22.16 -7.14
CA ALA A 585 -21.84 -23.15 -6.49
C ALA A 585 -22.96 -22.46 -5.71
N SER A 586 -24.08 -23.16 -5.52
CA SER A 586 -25.15 -22.72 -4.61
C SER A 586 -24.69 -22.82 -3.16
N ASP A 587 -25.29 -22.05 -2.25
CA ASP A 587 -24.94 -22.11 -0.82
C ASP A 587 -25.16 -23.51 -0.23
N ALA A 588 -26.14 -24.28 -0.76
CA ALA A 588 -26.42 -25.66 -0.35
C ALA A 588 -25.29 -26.64 -0.73
N ASP A 589 -24.61 -26.40 -1.88
CA ASP A 589 -23.56 -27.30 -2.38
C ASP A 589 -22.21 -27.02 -1.73
N ILE A 590 -21.99 -25.83 -1.13
CA ILE A 590 -20.68 -25.42 -0.62
C ILE A 590 -20.18 -26.34 0.48
N ASP A 591 -21.04 -26.69 1.44
CA ASP A 591 -20.69 -27.56 2.56
C ASP A 591 -20.37 -28.98 2.07
N GLU A 592 -21.17 -29.52 1.16
CA GLU A 592 -20.94 -30.85 0.57
C GLU A 592 -19.62 -30.89 -0.22
N TYR A 593 -19.36 -29.88 -1.03
CA TYR A 593 -18.14 -29.77 -1.82
C TYR A 593 -16.89 -29.57 -0.95
N SER A 594 -17.03 -28.80 0.15
CA SER A 594 -15.93 -28.59 1.11
C SER A 594 -15.50 -29.90 1.78
N VAL A 595 -16.48 -30.70 2.28
CA VAL A 595 -16.21 -31.99 2.93
C VAL A 595 -15.69 -33.02 1.90
N LEU A 596 -16.19 -32.99 0.68
CA LEU A 596 -15.67 -33.87 -0.38
C LEU A 596 -14.21 -33.52 -0.74
N LEU A 597 -13.85 -32.22 -0.75
CA LEU A 597 -12.45 -31.79 -0.95
C LEU A 597 -11.53 -32.26 0.20
N GLU A 598 -12.04 -32.31 1.44
CA GLU A 598 -11.31 -32.85 2.59
C GLU A 598 -11.01 -34.35 2.39
N GLU A 599 -11.96 -35.12 1.90
CA GLU A 599 -11.76 -36.54 1.62
C GLU A 599 -10.82 -36.77 0.43
N ILE A 600 -10.97 -36.01 -0.65
CA ILE A 600 -10.07 -36.05 -1.80
C ILE A 600 -8.64 -35.73 -1.38
N ALA A 601 -8.43 -34.66 -0.61
CA ALA A 601 -7.12 -34.25 -0.11
C ALA A 601 -6.48 -35.34 0.79
N TYR A 602 -7.26 -35.94 1.68
CA TYR A 602 -6.80 -37.03 2.55
C TYR A 602 -6.33 -38.24 1.72
N GLN A 603 -7.15 -38.69 0.77
CA GLN A 603 -6.81 -39.81 -0.12
C GLN A 603 -5.56 -39.55 -0.96
N ILE A 604 -5.41 -38.33 -1.48
CA ILE A 604 -4.22 -37.91 -2.20
C ILE A 604 -2.98 -38.03 -1.31
N HIS A 605 -3.03 -37.47 -0.11
CA HIS A 605 -1.84 -37.31 0.72
C HIS A 605 -1.39 -38.62 1.37
N PHE A 606 -2.31 -39.35 2.01
CA PHE A 606 -1.95 -40.56 2.76
C PHE A 606 -1.84 -41.81 1.89
N ASN A 607 -2.41 -41.83 0.68
CA ASN A 607 -2.22 -42.89 -0.31
C ASN A 607 -1.14 -42.55 -1.36
N GLU A 608 -0.43 -41.41 -1.20
CA GLU A 608 0.62 -40.95 -2.12
C GLU A 608 0.17 -40.90 -3.62
N LYS A 609 -1.11 -40.62 -3.87
CA LYS A 609 -1.71 -40.55 -5.19
C LYS A 609 -1.75 -39.10 -5.74
N TYR A 610 -0.62 -38.59 -6.13
CA TYR A 610 -0.52 -37.23 -6.71
C TYR A 610 0.38 -37.24 -7.93
N PRO A 611 -0.05 -36.81 -9.10
CA PRO A 611 -1.39 -36.27 -9.43
C PRO A 611 -2.51 -37.29 -9.30
N LEU A 612 -3.74 -36.83 -9.03
CA LEU A 612 -4.91 -37.71 -8.91
C LEU A 612 -5.50 -38.01 -10.29
N PRO A 613 -5.44 -39.27 -10.79
CA PRO A 613 -6.07 -39.61 -12.06
C PRO A 613 -7.58 -39.35 -12.03
N VAL A 614 -8.16 -38.97 -13.18
CA VAL A 614 -9.62 -38.77 -13.31
C VAL A 614 -10.41 -40.00 -12.84
N SER A 615 -9.93 -41.21 -13.18
CA SER A 615 -10.57 -42.47 -12.74
C SER A 615 -10.67 -42.63 -11.23
N ASP A 616 -9.60 -42.24 -10.53
CA ASP A 616 -9.50 -42.32 -9.07
C ASP A 616 -10.42 -41.28 -8.42
N LEU A 617 -10.44 -40.04 -8.96
CA LEU A 617 -11.35 -39.00 -8.52
C LEU A 617 -12.82 -39.44 -8.62
N VAL A 618 -13.20 -39.99 -9.77
CA VAL A 618 -14.56 -40.56 -10.00
C VAL A 618 -14.86 -41.63 -8.98
N THR A 619 -13.90 -42.51 -8.68
CA THR A 619 -14.10 -43.58 -7.69
C THR A 619 -14.29 -43.01 -6.28
N ILE A 620 -13.50 -42.01 -5.88
CA ILE A 620 -13.63 -41.34 -4.58
C ILE A 620 -15.02 -40.72 -4.46
N ILE A 621 -15.46 -39.94 -5.46
CA ILE A 621 -16.79 -39.28 -5.41
C ILE A 621 -17.94 -40.29 -5.37
N ASN A 622 -17.87 -41.35 -6.16
CA ASN A 622 -18.90 -42.40 -6.16
C ASN A 622 -18.95 -43.13 -4.81
N THR A 623 -17.81 -43.43 -4.21
CA THR A 623 -17.76 -44.05 -2.88
C THR A 623 -18.33 -43.10 -1.83
N TYR A 624 -17.95 -41.83 -1.89
CA TYR A 624 -18.48 -40.80 -0.98
C TYR A 624 -19.99 -40.64 -1.10
N ASN A 625 -20.52 -40.53 -2.33
CA ASN A 625 -21.97 -40.49 -2.59
C ASN A 625 -22.70 -41.69 -2.00
N LYS A 626 -22.12 -42.89 -2.11
CA LYS A 626 -22.72 -44.10 -1.59
C LYS A 626 -22.69 -44.13 -0.05
N ASP A 627 -21.59 -43.81 0.57
CA ASP A 627 -21.36 -43.87 2.01
C ASP A 627 -22.20 -42.86 2.78
N TYR A 628 -22.42 -41.67 2.20
CA TYR A 628 -23.19 -40.59 2.81
C TYR A 628 -24.59 -40.39 2.24
N ALA A 629 -25.04 -41.29 1.34
CA ALA A 629 -26.33 -41.21 0.65
C ALA A 629 -26.57 -39.88 -0.08
N LEU A 630 -25.50 -39.32 -0.69
CA LEU A 630 -25.52 -38.07 -1.43
C LEU A 630 -25.61 -38.32 -2.96
N HIS A 631 -25.86 -37.23 -3.71
CA HIS A 631 -26.01 -37.29 -5.17
C HIS A 631 -25.17 -36.19 -5.84
N ILE A 632 -23.93 -36.00 -5.42
CA ILE A 632 -23.02 -35.01 -6.00
C ILE A 632 -22.76 -35.35 -7.46
N ASN A 633 -23.07 -34.41 -8.36
CA ASN A 633 -22.79 -34.56 -9.78
C ASN A 633 -21.29 -34.32 -10.03
N ILE A 634 -20.59 -35.37 -10.49
CA ILE A 634 -19.13 -35.35 -10.68
C ILE A 634 -18.71 -34.28 -11.67
N GLN A 635 -19.39 -34.16 -12.81
CA GLN A 635 -19.04 -33.19 -13.84
C GLN A 635 -19.21 -31.76 -13.33
N MET A 636 -20.33 -31.50 -12.64
CA MET A 636 -20.61 -30.17 -12.07
C MET A 636 -19.62 -29.82 -10.97
N PHE A 637 -19.31 -30.76 -10.07
CA PHE A 637 -18.26 -30.57 -9.04
C PHE A 637 -16.90 -30.23 -9.66
N CYS A 638 -16.43 -31.05 -10.60
CA CYS A 638 -15.13 -30.82 -11.25
C CYS A 638 -15.09 -29.46 -11.95
N GLN A 639 -16.13 -29.12 -12.71
CA GLN A 639 -16.18 -27.81 -13.38
C GLN A 639 -16.17 -26.65 -12.36
N THR A 640 -16.96 -26.75 -11.30
CA THR A 640 -17.00 -25.75 -10.22
C THR A 640 -15.63 -25.59 -9.56
N MET A 641 -14.92 -26.69 -9.28
CA MET A 641 -13.59 -26.63 -8.65
C MET A 641 -12.52 -26.05 -9.58
N ILE A 642 -12.63 -26.29 -10.88
CA ILE A 642 -11.74 -25.69 -11.88
C ILE A 642 -12.02 -24.19 -12.00
N ASP A 643 -13.29 -23.79 -12.11
CA ASP A 643 -13.69 -22.38 -12.25
C ASP A 643 -13.36 -21.58 -10.97
N ALA A 644 -13.51 -22.19 -9.80
CA ALA A 644 -13.10 -21.63 -8.50
C ALA A 644 -11.58 -21.59 -8.30
N LYS A 645 -10.81 -22.19 -9.21
CA LYS A 645 -9.35 -22.34 -9.09
C LYS A 645 -8.92 -23.02 -7.78
N ILE A 646 -9.67 -24.05 -7.40
CA ILE A 646 -9.31 -24.95 -6.30
C ILE A 646 -8.56 -26.16 -6.87
N LEU A 647 -9.05 -26.73 -7.97
CA LEU A 647 -8.40 -27.81 -8.71
C LEU A 647 -8.00 -27.34 -10.11
N VAL A 648 -7.03 -28.05 -10.69
CA VAL A 648 -6.58 -27.88 -12.07
C VAL A 648 -6.53 -29.26 -12.72
N GLU A 649 -7.03 -29.38 -13.96
CA GLU A 649 -6.93 -30.59 -14.77
C GLU A 649 -5.80 -30.44 -15.79
N GLU A 650 -4.81 -31.33 -15.71
CA GLU A 650 -3.69 -31.41 -16.65
C GLU A 650 -3.38 -32.90 -16.91
N ASP A 651 -3.13 -33.26 -18.15
CA ASP A 651 -2.73 -34.64 -18.56
C ASP A 651 -3.65 -35.74 -18.01
N ASN A 652 -4.97 -35.53 -18.07
CA ASN A 652 -6.00 -36.46 -17.56
C ASN A 652 -5.86 -36.77 -16.05
N SER A 653 -5.37 -35.77 -15.28
CA SER A 653 -5.21 -35.86 -13.84
C SER A 653 -5.55 -34.52 -13.18
N TYR A 654 -5.95 -34.60 -11.93
CA TYR A 654 -6.27 -33.40 -11.11
C TYR A 654 -5.14 -33.08 -10.15
N TYR A 655 -4.88 -31.77 -10.00
CA TYR A 655 -3.98 -31.19 -9.03
C TYR A 655 -4.74 -30.15 -8.20
N PHE A 656 -4.35 -29.92 -6.96
CA PHE A 656 -4.75 -28.71 -6.28
C PHE A 656 -4.06 -27.50 -6.91
N TYR A 657 -4.80 -26.39 -7.04
CA TYR A 657 -4.29 -25.16 -7.66
C TYR A 657 -3.06 -24.61 -6.93
N LYS A 658 -3.00 -24.80 -5.58
CA LYS A 658 -1.87 -24.49 -4.70
C LYS A 658 -1.64 -25.61 -3.71
N ASP A 659 -0.37 -25.87 -3.38
CA ASP A 659 0.00 -26.83 -2.35
C ASP A 659 -0.56 -26.47 -0.98
N SER A 660 -0.67 -25.16 -0.68
CA SER A 660 -1.32 -24.69 0.54
C SER A 660 -2.82 -25.04 0.62
N PHE A 661 -3.52 -25.20 -0.54
CA PHE A 661 -4.91 -25.65 -0.54
C PHE A 661 -4.99 -27.13 -0.19
N LEU A 662 -4.11 -27.95 -0.78
CA LEU A 662 -4.00 -29.37 -0.41
C LEU A 662 -3.69 -29.52 1.09
N ALA A 663 -2.67 -28.82 1.60
CA ALA A 663 -2.28 -28.86 3.00
C ALA A 663 -3.42 -28.46 3.95
N TYR A 664 -4.19 -27.43 3.59
CA TYR A 664 -5.34 -26.97 4.36
C TYR A 664 -6.45 -28.05 4.44
N PHE A 665 -6.85 -28.63 3.29
CA PHE A 665 -7.92 -29.64 3.28
C PHE A 665 -7.49 -30.94 3.94
N VAL A 666 -6.22 -31.36 3.82
CA VAL A 666 -5.68 -32.49 4.58
C VAL A 666 -5.73 -32.21 6.09
N ALA A 667 -5.34 -31.03 6.51
CA ALA A 667 -5.41 -30.64 7.93
C ALA A 667 -6.85 -30.64 8.46
N LYS A 668 -7.80 -30.16 7.67
CA LYS A 668 -9.21 -30.11 8.03
C LYS A 668 -9.81 -31.53 8.14
N SER A 669 -9.51 -32.39 7.17
CA SER A 669 -9.88 -33.83 7.23
C SER A 669 -9.29 -34.53 8.44
N LEU A 670 -8.01 -34.32 8.71
CA LEU A 670 -7.35 -34.95 9.87
C LEU A 670 -7.93 -34.46 11.20
N ASN A 671 -8.30 -33.16 11.29
CA ASN A 671 -8.98 -32.63 12.48
C ASN A 671 -10.35 -33.30 12.71
N ALA A 672 -11.14 -33.49 11.66
CA ALA A 672 -12.43 -34.17 11.74
C ALA A 672 -12.26 -35.63 12.21
N ARG A 673 -11.32 -36.36 11.63
CA ARG A 673 -10.99 -37.77 12.02
C ARG A 673 -10.46 -37.85 13.44
N TYR A 674 -9.61 -36.95 13.84
CA TYR A 674 -9.06 -36.91 15.20
C TYR A 674 -10.13 -36.69 16.26
N ASN A 675 -11.11 -35.83 16.00
CA ASN A 675 -12.24 -35.59 16.88
C ASN A 675 -13.15 -36.84 17.02
N ASN A 676 -13.16 -37.72 16.03
CA ASN A 676 -13.88 -39.00 16.05
C ASN A 676 -13.01 -40.14 16.67
N GLY A 677 -11.83 -39.83 17.17
CA GLY A 677 -10.93 -40.83 17.81
C GLY A 677 -9.97 -41.53 16.83
N GLU A 678 -10.02 -41.19 15.55
CA GLU A 678 -9.16 -41.70 14.46
C GLU A 678 -7.99 -40.71 14.21
N GLY A 679 -7.09 -41.03 13.26
CA GLY A 679 -6.09 -40.07 12.79
C GLY A 679 -4.85 -39.90 13.68
N LYS A 680 -4.68 -40.66 14.74
CA LYS A 680 -3.52 -40.57 15.64
C LYS A 680 -2.24 -41.06 15.00
N ASP A 681 -2.30 -42.08 14.19
CA ASP A 681 -1.11 -42.67 13.55
C ASP A 681 -0.70 -41.82 12.32
N GLU A 682 -1.66 -41.21 11.64
CA GLU A 682 -1.42 -40.19 10.61
C GLU A 682 -0.68 -38.98 11.20
N LEU A 683 -1.13 -38.45 12.35
CA LEU A 683 -0.45 -37.37 13.05
C LEU A 683 0.98 -37.72 13.41
N LYS A 684 1.22 -38.91 13.94
CA LYS A 684 2.60 -39.37 14.24
C LYS A 684 3.45 -39.46 12.99
N THR A 685 2.85 -39.93 11.87
CA THR A 685 3.53 -40.06 10.58
C THR A 685 3.92 -38.70 10.03
N LEU A 686 3.02 -37.69 10.11
CA LEU A 686 3.32 -36.32 9.70
C LEU A 686 4.48 -35.73 10.52
N ILE A 687 4.46 -35.90 11.84
CA ILE A 687 5.50 -35.39 12.73
C ILE A 687 6.84 -36.07 12.44
N LYS A 688 6.86 -37.40 12.28
CA LYS A 688 8.07 -38.15 11.98
C LYS A 688 8.68 -37.72 10.63
N ASN A 689 7.84 -37.42 9.65
CA ASN A 689 8.24 -37.07 8.29
C ASN A 689 8.05 -35.56 8.01
N ILE A 690 8.36 -34.71 8.98
CA ILE A 690 8.03 -33.28 8.97
C ILE A 690 8.62 -32.51 7.78
N CYS A 691 9.75 -32.94 7.25
CA CYS A 691 10.42 -32.34 6.10
C CYS A 691 9.91 -32.86 4.75
N PHE A 692 9.10 -33.93 4.73
CA PHE A 692 8.58 -34.47 3.49
C PHE A 692 7.39 -33.69 2.98
N ASN A 693 7.40 -33.40 1.70
CA ASN A 693 6.28 -32.80 1.00
C ASN A 693 5.73 -31.56 1.75
N ILE A 694 4.44 -31.56 2.00
CA ILE A 694 3.70 -30.49 2.70
C ILE A 694 3.40 -30.84 4.17
N ASN A 695 4.05 -31.85 4.75
CA ASN A 695 3.72 -32.31 6.12
C ASN A 695 3.84 -31.20 7.17
N GLY A 696 4.89 -30.40 7.13
CA GLY A 696 5.05 -29.27 8.04
C GLY A 696 3.94 -28.23 7.88
N ASP A 697 3.47 -28.00 6.68
CA ASP A 697 2.39 -27.05 6.40
C ASP A 697 1.04 -27.61 6.84
N ILE A 698 0.81 -28.90 6.71
CA ILE A 698 -0.38 -29.59 7.26
C ILE A 698 -0.42 -29.43 8.77
N LEU A 699 0.70 -29.68 9.46
CA LEU A 699 0.79 -29.52 10.92
C LEU A 699 0.55 -28.06 11.36
N LEU A 700 1.04 -27.10 10.59
CA LEU A 700 0.83 -25.69 10.84
C LEU A 700 -0.66 -25.32 10.66
N PHE A 701 -1.30 -25.70 9.56
CA PHE A 701 -2.75 -25.49 9.38
C PHE A 701 -3.57 -26.22 10.44
N LEU A 702 -3.21 -27.44 10.80
CA LEU A 702 -3.89 -28.19 11.86
C LEU A 702 -3.83 -27.42 13.18
N SER A 703 -2.69 -26.78 13.51
CA SER A 703 -2.56 -25.94 14.70
C SER A 703 -3.43 -24.68 14.68
N TYR A 704 -3.82 -24.19 13.49
CA TYR A 704 -4.72 -23.04 13.34
C TYR A 704 -6.20 -23.44 13.38
N ILE A 705 -6.51 -24.66 12.92
CA ILE A 705 -7.88 -25.19 12.88
C ILE A 705 -8.29 -25.72 14.26
N THR A 706 -7.40 -26.43 14.95
CA THR A 706 -7.70 -27.07 16.23
C THR A 706 -6.85 -26.52 17.37
N SER A 707 -7.42 -26.55 18.54
CA SER A 707 -6.72 -26.19 19.78
C SER A 707 -6.14 -27.41 20.52
N ASN A 708 -5.87 -28.48 19.81
CA ASN A 708 -5.38 -29.72 20.39
C ASN A 708 -3.89 -29.60 20.77
N LEU A 709 -3.59 -29.65 22.06
CA LEU A 709 -2.22 -29.55 22.58
C LEU A 709 -1.31 -30.70 22.11
N ASN A 710 -1.86 -31.88 21.77
CA ASN A 710 -1.07 -33.03 21.33
C ASN A 710 -0.24 -32.74 20.08
N ILE A 711 -0.60 -31.74 19.28
CA ILE A 711 0.18 -31.34 18.12
C ILE A 711 1.50 -30.72 18.58
N LEU A 712 1.44 -29.70 19.43
CA LEU A 712 2.63 -28.98 19.91
C LEU A 712 3.50 -29.88 20.77
N THR A 713 2.91 -30.64 21.70
CA THR A 713 3.65 -31.57 22.56
C THR A 713 4.25 -32.72 21.77
N GLY A 714 3.58 -33.20 20.72
CA GLY A 714 4.10 -34.25 19.83
C GLY A 714 5.28 -33.75 18.97
N ILE A 715 5.20 -32.54 18.40
CA ILE A 715 6.32 -31.93 17.67
C ILE A 715 7.51 -31.67 18.60
N ARG A 716 7.26 -31.14 19.82
CA ARG A 716 8.28 -30.89 20.82
C ARG A 716 9.02 -32.18 21.21
N LYS A 717 8.29 -33.22 21.58
CA LYS A 717 8.87 -34.49 21.92
C LYS A 717 9.70 -35.08 20.79
N ALA A 718 9.21 -35.02 19.56
CA ALA A 718 9.97 -35.49 18.40
C ALA A 718 11.26 -34.68 18.18
N ALA A 719 11.23 -33.38 18.45
CA ALA A 719 12.40 -32.51 18.38
C ALA A 719 13.43 -32.85 19.48
N GLU A 720 12.98 -33.03 20.71
CA GLU A 720 13.81 -33.47 21.86
C GLU A 720 14.48 -34.81 21.53
N ASP A 721 13.71 -35.83 21.12
CA ASP A 721 14.22 -37.15 20.75
C ASP A 721 15.21 -37.06 19.60
N HIS A 722 14.96 -36.20 18.60
CA HIS A 722 15.84 -36.01 17.43
C HIS A 722 17.18 -35.36 17.75
N MET A 723 17.19 -34.40 18.66
CA MET A 723 18.37 -33.62 19.06
C MET A 723 18.94 -34.05 20.44
N HIS A 724 18.51 -35.23 20.96
CA HIS A 724 18.91 -35.68 22.30
C HIS A 724 20.41 -35.73 22.52
N ASP A 725 21.16 -36.26 21.54
CA ASP A 725 22.61 -36.45 21.63
C ASP A 725 23.42 -35.27 21.02
N TRP A 726 22.78 -34.17 20.67
CA TRP A 726 23.45 -33.02 20.07
C TRP A 726 24.02 -32.11 21.14
N GLU A 727 25.30 -31.73 20.98
CA GLU A 727 25.96 -30.74 21.83
C GLU A 727 25.46 -29.32 21.47
N GLU A 728 25.55 -28.39 22.43
CA GLU A 728 25.22 -26.99 22.21
C GLU A 728 26.47 -26.20 21.81
N PHE A 729 26.34 -25.29 20.81
CA PHE A 729 27.29 -24.23 20.59
C PHE A 729 27.34 -23.33 21.82
N ASP A 730 28.53 -23.22 22.43
CA ASP A 730 28.74 -22.50 23.69
C ASP A 730 29.96 -21.58 23.57
N ILE A 731 29.70 -20.26 23.52
CA ILE A 731 30.72 -19.23 23.39
C ILE A 731 31.67 -19.25 24.59
N ASP A 732 31.18 -19.54 25.80
CA ASP A 732 31.99 -19.50 27.01
C ASP A 732 32.93 -20.72 27.08
N LYS A 733 32.51 -21.85 26.54
CA LYS A 733 33.36 -23.06 26.39
C LYS A 733 34.30 -23.00 25.20
N LYS A 734 34.07 -22.06 24.26
CA LYS A 734 34.87 -21.94 23.03
C LYS A 734 34.91 -23.25 22.24
N ASN A 735 33.80 -23.99 22.17
CA ASN A 735 33.77 -25.32 21.58
C ASN A 735 33.72 -25.36 20.04
N ILE A 736 33.79 -24.21 19.38
CA ILE A 736 34.03 -24.03 17.91
C ILE A 736 35.22 -23.09 17.77
N GLY A 737 36.42 -23.68 17.51
CA GLY A 737 37.71 -22.99 17.60
C GLY A 737 37.89 -21.86 16.56
N PHE A 738 37.53 -22.06 15.31
CA PHE A 738 37.78 -21.09 14.24
C PHE A 738 37.12 -19.72 14.46
N ILE A 739 35.99 -19.67 15.14
CA ILE A 739 35.25 -18.41 15.40
C ILE A 739 36.04 -17.49 16.34
N PHE A 740 36.91 -18.05 17.21
CA PHE A 740 37.70 -17.30 18.21
C PHE A 740 39.09 -16.91 17.72
N ASN A 741 39.51 -17.41 16.54
CA ASN A 741 40.85 -17.16 15.98
C ASN A 741 40.92 -15.92 15.08
N ALA A 742 39.85 -15.21 14.89
CA ALA A 742 39.82 -13.98 14.11
C ALA A 742 40.38 -12.79 14.91
N GLU A 743 41.29 -12.05 14.30
CA GLU A 743 42.09 -11.02 15.01
C GLU A 743 41.38 -9.70 15.33
N CYS A 744 40.22 -9.38 14.78
CA CYS A 744 39.59 -8.10 15.13
C CYS A 744 38.10 -8.02 14.81
N PRO A 745 37.29 -7.43 15.69
CA PRO A 745 35.95 -7.01 15.28
C PRO A 745 36.11 -5.88 14.28
N ARG A 746 35.38 -6.00 13.14
CA ARG A 746 35.19 -4.86 12.24
C ARG A 746 34.51 -3.75 13.03
N ASP A 747 34.99 -2.52 12.89
CA ASP A 747 34.26 -1.34 13.35
C ASP A 747 32.92 -1.31 12.61
N GLU A 748 31.86 -1.78 13.27
CA GLU A 748 30.52 -1.69 12.73
C GLU A 748 30.17 -0.21 12.53
N THR A 749 29.62 0.11 11.37
CA THR A 749 29.19 1.46 11.04
C THR A 749 27.67 1.55 11.05
N LEU A 750 27.14 2.74 11.28
CA LEU A 750 25.71 2.98 11.15
C LEU A 750 25.24 2.65 9.72
N PRO A 751 24.04 2.05 9.59
CA PRO A 751 23.49 1.71 8.28
C PRO A 751 23.29 2.94 7.41
N THR A 752 23.80 2.91 6.19
CA THR A 752 23.58 3.95 5.19
C THR A 752 22.23 3.82 4.53
N SER A 753 21.75 4.88 3.88
CA SER A 753 20.51 4.83 3.07
C SER A 753 20.64 3.82 1.91
N THR A 754 21.83 3.65 1.37
CA THR A 754 22.10 2.66 0.31
C THR A 754 21.96 1.23 0.82
N GLU A 755 22.53 0.91 2.00
CA GLU A 755 22.41 -0.43 2.60
C GLU A 755 20.98 -0.77 2.97
N ARG A 756 20.18 0.21 3.40
CA ARG A 756 18.73 0.02 3.65
C ARG A 756 17.99 -0.34 2.36
N LYS A 757 18.26 0.37 1.25
CA LYS A 757 17.67 0.07 -0.05
C LYS A 757 18.11 -1.30 -0.59
N GLU A 758 19.36 -1.66 -0.44
CA GLU A 758 19.87 -2.98 -0.85
C GLU A 758 19.25 -4.11 -0.04
N LYS A 759 18.98 -3.88 1.23
CA LYS A 759 18.28 -4.84 2.07
C LYS A 759 16.82 -4.99 1.65
N GLU A 760 16.10 -3.89 1.45
CA GLU A 760 14.73 -3.92 0.93
C GLU A 760 14.67 -4.70 -0.39
N LYS A 761 15.63 -4.50 -1.30
CA LYS A 761 15.76 -5.27 -2.54
C LYS A 761 16.04 -6.77 -2.33
N ARG A 762 16.85 -7.14 -1.32
CA ARG A 762 17.11 -8.55 -0.99
C ARG A 762 15.88 -9.24 -0.40
N GLU A 763 15.16 -8.55 0.49
CA GLU A 763 13.92 -9.05 1.05
C GLU A 763 12.86 -9.23 -0.02
N GLU A 764 12.71 -8.27 -0.92
CA GLU A 764 11.82 -8.36 -2.06
C GLU A 764 12.20 -9.51 -3.00
N LYS A 765 13.49 -9.70 -3.28
CA LYS A 765 13.98 -10.84 -4.07
C LYS A 765 13.65 -12.17 -3.40
N TYR A 766 13.83 -12.27 -2.08
CA TYR A 766 13.46 -13.47 -1.33
C TYR A 766 11.95 -13.74 -1.41
N GLU A 767 11.12 -12.70 -1.26
CA GLU A 767 9.67 -12.81 -1.39
C GLU A 767 9.24 -13.22 -2.80
N ILE A 768 9.91 -12.69 -3.83
CA ILE A 768 9.70 -13.10 -5.22
C ILE A 768 10.02 -14.60 -5.39
N GLU A 769 11.15 -15.06 -4.89
CA GLU A 769 11.55 -16.46 -4.97
C GLU A 769 10.60 -17.38 -4.18
N ALA A 770 10.21 -16.98 -2.97
CA ALA A 770 9.31 -17.74 -2.10
C ALA A 770 7.85 -17.78 -2.60
N SER A 771 7.45 -16.81 -3.41
CA SER A 771 6.08 -16.71 -3.96
C SER A 771 5.91 -17.35 -5.33
N LYS A 772 7.01 -17.80 -5.97
CA LYS A 772 6.94 -18.50 -7.26
C LYS A 772 6.20 -19.82 -7.08
N ASP A 773 4.98 -19.87 -7.64
CA ASP A 773 4.24 -21.11 -7.83
C ASP A 773 4.93 -21.92 -8.95
N ASP A 774 5.91 -22.72 -8.59
CA ASP A 774 6.60 -23.53 -9.59
C ASP A 774 5.76 -24.74 -9.98
N LYS A 775 5.25 -24.73 -11.21
CA LYS A 775 4.58 -25.89 -11.83
C LYS A 775 5.45 -27.15 -11.81
N ILE A 776 6.77 -26.96 -11.75
CA ILE A 776 7.77 -28.04 -11.71
C ILE A 776 7.80 -28.68 -10.31
N GLU A 777 7.59 -27.92 -9.23
CA GLU A 777 7.55 -28.46 -7.88
C GLU A 777 6.30 -29.31 -7.64
N ARG A 778 5.13 -28.96 -8.21
CA ARG A 778 3.90 -29.77 -8.09
C ARG A 778 4.07 -31.19 -8.62
N LYS A 779 4.78 -31.36 -9.73
CA LYS A 779 5.05 -32.70 -10.31
C LYS A 779 6.05 -33.51 -9.47
N LYS A 780 6.83 -32.87 -8.59
CA LYS A 780 7.84 -33.48 -7.74
C LYS A 780 7.38 -33.72 -6.30
N LEU A 781 6.17 -33.26 -5.92
CA LEU A 781 5.71 -33.23 -4.53
C LEU A 781 5.79 -34.59 -3.82
N TYR A 782 5.67 -35.70 -4.54
CA TYR A 782 5.73 -37.04 -3.98
C TYR A 782 6.84 -37.93 -4.60
N SER A 783 7.82 -37.32 -5.26
CA SER A 783 8.89 -38.03 -5.97
C SER A 783 10.22 -38.10 -5.22
N TYR A 784 10.19 -38.04 -3.88
CA TYR A 784 11.42 -38.04 -3.07
C TYR A 784 12.09 -39.41 -3.04
N ASN A 785 13.44 -39.43 -3.17
CA ASN A 785 14.24 -40.62 -2.95
C ASN A 785 14.31 -40.94 -1.46
N LYS A 786 13.89 -42.13 -1.07
CA LYS A 786 13.97 -42.59 0.34
C LYS A 786 15.43 -42.77 0.85
N ASP A 787 16.41 -42.71 -0.03
CA ASP A 787 17.82 -42.86 0.32
C ASP A 787 18.50 -41.65 0.95
N ASP A 788 17.89 -40.44 0.83
CA ASP A 788 18.43 -39.18 1.38
C ASP A 788 18.14 -38.96 2.87
N VAL A 789 17.34 -39.82 3.49
CA VAL A 789 16.78 -39.64 4.85
C VAL A 789 17.84 -39.79 5.97
N ASN A 790 18.99 -40.37 5.68
CA ASN A 790 20.07 -40.63 6.69
C ASN A 790 21.24 -39.63 6.63
N THR A 791 21.17 -38.64 5.74
CA THR A 791 22.24 -37.63 5.64
C THR A 791 22.18 -36.65 6.82
N ASP A 792 23.33 -36.10 7.22
CA ASP A 792 23.38 -35.06 8.24
C ASP A 792 22.64 -33.79 7.81
N ASP A 793 22.65 -33.45 6.54
CA ASP A 793 21.90 -32.32 5.96
C ASP A 793 20.39 -32.50 6.16
N TYR A 794 19.88 -33.72 5.95
CA TYR A 794 18.47 -34.02 6.20
C TYR A 794 18.12 -33.89 7.68
N LYS A 795 18.98 -34.37 8.57
CA LYS A 795 18.78 -34.29 10.02
C LYS A 795 18.78 -32.85 10.51
N ILE A 796 19.71 -32.02 9.99
CA ILE A 796 19.76 -30.57 10.27
C ILE A 796 18.48 -29.88 9.75
N GLY A 797 18.07 -30.18 8.52
CA GLY A 797 16.82 -29.67 7.95
C GLY A 797 15.59 -30.01 8.79
N GLN A 798 15.53 -31.25 9.31
CA GLN A 798 14.47 -31.70 10.18
C GLN A 798 14.46 -30.95 11.53
N ALA A 799 15.60 -30.75 12.15
CA ALA A 799 15.75 -29.97 13.37
C ALA A 799 15.33 -28.50 13.19
N LEU A 800 15.75 -27.87 12.08
CA LEU A 800 15.33 -26.51 11.71
C LEU A 800 13.81 -26.40 11.55
N ARG A 801 13.17 -27.40 10.93
CA ARG A 801 11.74 -27.42 10.72
C ARG A 801 10.97 -27.65 12.03
N PHE A 802 11.47 -28.49 12.94
CA PHE A 802 10.91 -28.62 14.29
C PHE A 802 10.97 -27.30 15.06
N MET A 803 12.13 -26.66 15.10
CA MET A 803 12.35 -25.38 15.75
C MET A 803 11.40 -24.31 15.20
N GLU A 804 11.35 -24.18 13.88
CA GLU A 804 10.46 -23.21 13.21
C GLU A 804 8.99 -23.42 13.58
N LEU A 805 8.50 -24.67 13.54
CA LEU A 805 7.09 -24.97 13.83
C LEU A 805 6.76 -24.77 15.31
N ILE A 806 7.62 -25.14 16.24
CA ILE A 806 7.44 -24.88 17.67
C ILE A 806 7.28 -23.38 17.90
N CYS A 807 8.18 -22.59 17.35
CA CYS A 807 8.13 -21.12 17.44
C CYS A 807 6.85 -20.53 16.81
N LYS A 808 6.43 -21.02 15.64
CA LYS A 808 5.21 -20.56 14.97
C LYS A 808 3.92 -20.97 15.69
N ILE A 809 3.88 -22.12 16.32
CA ILE A 809 2.67 -22.68 16.93
C ILE A 809 2.46 -22.16 18.37
N LEU A 810 3.53 -21.97 19.15
CA LEU A 810 3.48 -21.54 20.56
C LEU A 810 2.54 -20.34 20.82
N PRO A 811 2.61 -19.23 20.09
CA PRO A 811 1.73 -18.09 20.33
C PRO A 811 0.24 -18.42 20.28
N GLY A 812 -0.19 -19.32 19.38
CA GLY A 812 -1.59 -19.76 19.27
C GLY A 812 -2.09 -20.58 20.45
N PHE A 813 -1.20 -21.29 21.13
CA PHE A 813 -1.53 -22.16 22.25
C PHE A 813 -1.28 -21.54 23.64
N ASN A 814 -0.78 -20.32 23.68
CA ASN A 814 -0.31 -19.68 24.89
C ASN A 814 -1.34 -19.62 26.03
N HIS A 815 -2.63 -19.48 25.71
CA HIS A 815 -3.73 -19.41 26.69
C HIS A 815 -4.18 -20.79 27.21
N ARG A 816 -3.70 -21.89 26.64
CA ARG A 816 -4.06 -23.27 27.02
C ARG A 816 -2.95 -24.04 27.73
N LEU A 817 -1.72 -23.62 27.52
CA LEU A 817 -0.54 -24.23 28.20
C LEU A 817 -0.46 -23.78 29.64
N LYS A 818 -0.13 -24.72 30.52
CA LYS A 818 0.25 -24.43 31.94
C LYS A 818 1.60 -23.71 31.96
N ILE A 819 1.88 -23.01 33.07
CA ILE A 819 3.10 -22.23 33.21
C ILE A 819 4.36 -23.09 33.02
N GLN A 820 4.38 -24.29 33.58
CA GLN A 820 5.51 -25.23 33.47
C GLN A 820 5.73 -25.64 32.00
N GLU A 821 4.67 -25.99 31.28
CA GLU A 821 4.75 -26.37 29.86
C GLU A 821 5.28 -25.22 29.00
N LYS A 822 4.87 -23.98 29.30
CA LYS A 822 5.39 -22.79 28.61
C LYS A 822 6.87 -22.60 28.91
N THR A 823 7.27 -22.70 30.15
CA THR A 823 8.67 -22.58 30.59
C THR A 823 9.56 -23.61 29.90
N ASP A 824 9.09 -24.85 29.83
CA ASP A 824 9.82 -25.93 29.16
C ASP A 824 9.99 -25.64 27.66
N ILE A 825 8.94 -25.14 26.96
CA ILE A 825 9.02 -24.77 25.54
C ILE A 825 9.93 -23.56 25.31
N ILE A 826 9.92 -22.59 26.23
CA ILE A 826 10.83 -21.44 26.14
C ILE A 826 12.28 -21.90 26.33
N ASN A 827 12.55 -22.82 27.24
CA ASN A 827 13.88 -23.44 27.42
C ASN A 827 14.34 -24.07 26.08
N ASP A 828 13.47 -24.84 25.43
CA ASP A 828 13.77 -25.44 24.11
C ASP A 828 14.07 -24.39 23.03
N ILE A 829 13.34 -23.30 23.04
CA ILE A 829 13.56 -22.19 22.10
C ILE A 829 14.93 -21.54 22.29
N PHE A 830 15.48 -21.53 23.48
CA PHE A 830 16.86 -21.08 23.75
C PHE A 830 17.90 -22.17 23.46
N GLU A 831 17.60 -23.44 23.66
CA GLU A 831 18.52 -24.56 23.54
C GLU A 831 18.68 -25.04 22.08
N PHE A 832 17.58 -25.26 21.35
CA PHE A 832 17.60 -25.88 20.03
C PHE A 832 18.43 -25.11 18.99
N PRO A 833 18.38 -23.76 18.90
CA PRO A 833 19.27 -23.04 18.02
C PRO A 833 20.74 -23.32 18.23
N ASN A 834 21.16 -23.44 19.49
CA ASN A 834 22.56 -23.71 19.86
C ASN A 834 22.97 -25.16 19.51
N LYS A 835 22.08 -26.12 19.65
CA LYS A 835 22.33 -27.50 19.21
C LYS A 835 22.47 -27.59 17.69
N ILE A 836 21.59 -26.91 16.96
CA ILE A 836 21.65 -26.89 15.49
C ILE A 836 22.90 -26.17 15.02
N LEU A 837 23.25 -25.03 15.63
CA LEU A 837 24.48 -24.31 15.31
C LEU A 837 25.73 -25.16 15.51
N TYR A 838 25.83 -25.87 16.63
CA TYR A 838 26.96 -26.77 16.88
C TYR A 838 27.06 -27.85 15.80
N LYS A 839 25.93 -28.50 15.46
CA LYS A 839 25.88 -29.54 14.44
C LYS A 839 26.29 -29.05 13.03
N ILE A 840 26.06 -27.77 12.74
CA ILE A 840 26.48 -27.13 11.47
C ILE A 840 27.95 -26.72 11.51
N LEU A 841 28.40 -26.14 12.62
CA LEU A 841 29.71 -25.50 12.72
C LEU A 841 30.86 -26.45 13.08
N ALA A 842 30.60 -27.51 13.84
CA ALA A 842 31.63 -28.45 14.29
C ALA A 842 32.35 -29.17 13.12
N PRO A 843 31.68 -29.65 12.06
CA PRO A 843 32.38 -30.20 10.87
C PRO A 843 33.27 -29.17 10.17
N ILE A 844 32.81 -27.90 10.12
CA ILE A 844 33.57 -26.79 9.53
C ILE A 844 34.84 -26.53 10.40
N ASP A 845 34.70 -26.56 11.69
CA ASP A 845 35.82 -26.37 12.63
C ASP A 845 36.90 -27.45 12.49
N MET A 846 36.49 -28.72 12.31
CA MET A 846 37.40 -29.84 12.12
C MET A 846 38.24 -29.70 10.86
N ASP A 847 37.67 -29.23 9.77
CA ASP A 847 38.33 -29.14 8.46
C ASP A 847 38.70 -27.69 8.10
N PHE A 848 38.69 -26.76 9.02
CA PHE A 848 38.75 -25.32 8.78
C PHE A 848 39.93 -24.88 7.92
N GLU A 849 41.15 -25.25 8.28
CA GLU A 849 42.36 -24.88 7.53
C GLU A 849 42.38 -25.49 6.12
N ILE A 850 41.79 -26.64 5.93
CA ILE A 850 41.66 -27.29 4.61
C ILE A 850 40.67 -26.50 3.76
N LEU A 851 39.52 -26.17 4.31
CA LEU A 851 38.46 -25.40 3.62
C LEU A 851 38.97 -24.02 3.22
N VAL A 852 39.70 -23.33 4.10
CA VAL A 852 40.29 -22.02 3.81
C VAL A 852 41.26 -22.12 2.62
N LYS A 853 42.15 -23.12 2.56
CA LYS A 853 43.09 -23.30 1.46
C LYS A 853 42.40 -23.62 0.12
N ILE A 854 41.37 -24.46 0.14
CA ILE A 854 40.60 -24.79 -1.04
C ILE A 854 39.91 -23.52 -1.58
N LEU A 855 39.20 -22.78 -0.72
CA LEU A 855 38.51 -21.56 -1.13
C LEU A 855 39.51 -20.48 -1.58
N PHE A 856 40.63 -20.32 -0.89
CA PHE A 856 41.66 -19.35 -1.29
C PHE A 856 42.15 -19.64 -2.71
N LYS A 857 42.46 -20.93 -3.02
CA LYS A 857 42.91 -21.30 -4.37
C LYS A 857 41.83 -21.02 -5.41
N THR A 858 40.57 -21.37 -5.11
CA THR A 858 39.48 -21.20 -6.05
C THR A 858 39.15 -19.71 -6.29
N ILE A 859 39.10 -18.91 -5.24
CA ILE A 859 38.70 -17.48 -5.37
C ILE A 859 39.86 -16.65 -5.96
N LYS A 860 41.14 -17.02 -5.71
CA LYS A 860 42.29 -16.34 -6.26
C LYS A 860 42.34 -16.40 -7.79
N GLU A 861 41.70 -17.40 -8.43
CA GLU A 861 41.56 -17.49 -9.89
C GLU A 861 40.71 -16.35 -10.47
N TYR A 862 39.75 -15.80 -9.66
CA TYR A 862 38.81 -14.76 -10.07
C TYR A 862 39.17 -13.39 -9.46
N LYS A 863 39.81 -13.36 -8.29
CA LYS A 863 40.19 -12.16 -7.54
C LYS A 863 41.62 -12.28 -7.01
N SER A 864 42.55 -11.68 -7.74
CA SER A 864 44.02 -11.87 -7.51
C SER A 864 44.51 -11.31 -6.18
N ASP A 865 43.86 -10.34 -5.57
CA ASP A 865 44.22 -9.58 -4.38
C ASP A 865 43.65 -10.14 -3.07
N ILE A 866 42.90 -11.25 -3.12
CA ILE A 866 42.32 -11.89 -1.91
C ILE A 866 43.43 -12.53 -1.06
N THR A 867 43.25 -12.47 0.27
CA THR A 867 44.15 -13.10 1.26
C THR A 867 43.47 -14.26 2.00
N GLU A 868 44.26 -15.18 2.59
CA GLU A 868 43.72 -16.26 3.41
C GLU A 868 42.97 -15.71 4.65
N GLU A 869 43.47 -14.60 5.24
CA GLU A 869 42.84 -13.96 6.39
C GLU A 869 41.45 -13.38 6.04
N GLU A 870 41.26 -12.83 4.86
CA GLU A 870 39.93 -12.39 4.39
C GLU A 870 38.96 -13.56 4.27
N ILE A 871 39.42 -14.72 3.87
CA ILE A 871 38.61 -15.95 3.81
C ILE A 871 38.26 -16.45 5.20
N LYS A 872 39.25 -16.48 6.11
CA LYS A 872 39.02 -16.86 7.52
C LYS A 872 37.99 -15.93 8.17
N GLN A 873 38.14 -14.63 7.94
CA GLN A 873 37.18 -13.65 8.43
C GLN A 873 35.78 -13.85 7.85
N ALA A 874 35.66 -14.19 6.55
CA ALA A 874 34.37 -14.47 5.92
C ALA A 874 33.67 -15.69 6.54
N PHE A 875 34.39 -16.72 6.95
CA PHE A 875 33.81 -17.85 7.72
C PHE A 875 33.28 -17.41 9.06
N VAL A 876 34.04 -16.58 9.81
CA VAL A 876 33.61 -16.05 11.10
C VAL A 876 32.37 -15.18 10.94
N ASP A 877 32.38 -14.26 9.98
CA ASP A 877 31.23 -13.38 9.68
C ASP A 877 29.99 -14.18 9.31
N SER A 878 30.15 -15.29 8.57
CA SER A 878 29.07 -16.18 8.17
C SER A 878 28.50 -16.94 9.37
N ALA A 879 29.36 -17.44 10.27
CA ALA A 879 28.93 -18.14 11.46
C ALA A 879 28.21 -17.21 12.44
N GLU A 880 28.73 -15.99 12.67
CA GLU A 880 28.05 -14.96 13.45
C GLU A 880 26.68 -14.63 12.86
N THR A 881 26.61 -14.41 11.54
CA THR A 881 25.35 -14.08 10.84
C THR A 881 24.35 -15.23 10.96
N LEU A 882 24.79 -16.47 10.82
CA LEU A 882 23.95 -17.65 10.98
C LEU A 882 23.37 -17.73 12.40
N ALA A 883 24.21 -17.57 13.42
CA ALA A 883 23.77 -17.59 14.82
C ALA A 883 22.75 -16.50 15.10
N LEU A 884 23.04 -15.25 14.72
CA LEU A 884 22.12 -14.12 14.94
C LEU A 884 20.81 -14.28 14.17
N ASN A 885 20.82 -14.81 12.93
CA ASN A 885 19.61 -15.07 12.17
C ASN A 885 18.74 -16.16 12.82
N MET A 886 19.35 -17.23 13.33
CA MET A 886 18.59 -18.30 14.03
C MET A 886 17.95 -17.76 15.31
N TYR A 887 18.68 -17.00 16.11
CA TYR A 887 18.16 -16.36 17.32
C TYR A 887 17.05 -15.36 17.01
N ASP A 888 17.19 -14.58 15.94
CA ASP A 888 16.17 -13.65 15.49
C ASP A 888 14.88 -14.35 15.04
N ILE A 889 15.00 -15.43 14.28
CA ILE A 889 13.84 -16.23 13.85
C ILE A 889 13.10 -16.77 15.08
N CYS A 890 13.82 -17.32 16.05
CA CYS A 890 13.22 -17.83 17.28
C CYS A 890 12.52 -16.72 18.07
N ALA A 891 13.18 -15.60 18.27
CA ALA A 891 12.60 -14.45 18.97
C ALA A 891 11.35 -13.94 18.28
N ARG A 892 11.44 -13.65 16.99
CA ARG A 892 10.35 -13.07 16.20
C ARG A 892 9.12 -13.96 16.08
N LEU A 893 9.31 -15.28 15.90
CA LEU A 893 8.21 -16.22 15.69
C LEU A 893 7.50 -16.65 16.98
N SER A 894 8.20 -16.69 18.13
CA SER A 894 7.66 -17.24 19.37
C SER A 894 7.14 -16.20 20.35
N ILE A 895 7.54 -14.92 20.16
CA ILE A 895 7.30 -13.89 21.17
C ILE A 895 5.87 -13.33 21.08
N THR A 896 5.28 -13.10 22.26
CA THR A 896 4.02 -12.36 22.44
C THR A 896 4.09 -11.57 23.74
N SER A 897 3.24 -10.57 23.90
CA SER A 897 3.11 -9.83 25.15
C SER A 897 2.83 -10.74 26.36
N LYS A 898 2.27 -11.92 26.13
CA LYS A 898 1.92 -12.91 27.16
C LYS A 898 3.08 -13.84 27.56
N THR A 899 4.11 -13.98 26.72
CA THR A 899 5.29 -14.81 27.02
C THR A 899 6.43 -14.03 27.67
N VAL A 900 6.33 -12.69 27.68
CA VAL A 900 7.39 -11.79 28.14
C VAL A 900 7.85 -12.11 29.58
N GLN A 901 6.90 -12.29 30.52
CA GLN A 901 7.24 -12.57 31.90
C GLN A 901 8.06 -13.86 32.08
N LEU A 902 7.84 -14.84 31.20
CA LEU A 902 8.59 -16.09 31.24
C LEU A 902 9.98 -15.93 30.66
N ILE A 903 10.13 -15.04 29.67
CA ILE A 903 11.42 -14.65 29.10
C ILE A 903 12.22 -13.87 30.14
N ASP A 904 11.60 -12.93 30.86
CA ASP A 904 12.22 -12.19 31.97
C ASP A 904 12.72 -13.11 33.11
N GLN A 905 12.11 -14.30 33.26
CA GLN A 905 12.47 -15.31 34.29
C GLN A 905 13.40 -16.41 33.76
N GLN A 906 13.78 -16.34 32.48
CA GLN A 906 14.64 -17.35 31.85
C GLN A 906 16.02 -17.39 32.50
N GLU A 907 16.51 -18.58 32.80
CA GLU A 907 17.88 -18.79 33.29
C GLU A 907 18.88 -18.57 32.14
N LEU A 908 19.69 -17.52 32.25
CA LEU A 908 20.71 -17.16 31.25
C LEU A 908 22.00 -17.98 31.54
N LYS A 909 22.00 -19.26 31.16
CA LYS A 909 23.04 -20.25 31.45
C LYS A 909 24.44 -19.87 30.96
N ASN A 910 24.51 -19.17 29.81
CA ASN A 910 25.77 -18.79 29.16
C ASN A 910 25.60 -17.53 28.32
N THR A 911 26.67 -17.08 27.66
CA THR A 911 26.70 -15.87 26.83
C THR A 911 25.75 -15.99 25.62
N ASN A 912 25.55 -17.19 25.04
CA ASN A 912 24.62 -17.38 23.93
C ASN A 912 23.18 -17.02 24.35
N TYR A 913 22.76 -17.47 25.52
CA TYR A 913 21.44 -17.19 26.08
C TYR A 913 21.24 -15.70 26.36
N LYS A 914 22.31 -14.99 26.80
CA LYS A 914 22.25 -13.53 26.97
C LYS A 914 22.04 -12.79 25.63
N ILE A 915 22.74 -13.20 24.57
CA ILE A 915 22.56 -12.62 23.24
C ILE A 915 21.13 -12.90 22.72
N GLN A 916 20.63 -14.13 22.90
CA GLN A 916 19.25 -14.44 22.53
C GLN A 916 18.26 -13.57 23.31
N HIS A 917 18.45 -13.38 24.60
CA HIS A 917 17.60 -12.56 25.46
C HIS A 917 17.54 -11.09 25.00
N ILE A 918 18.70 -10.52 24.66
CA ILE A 918 18.80 -9.18 24.06
C ILE A 918 17.95 -9.10 22.76
N MET A 919 18.00 -10.14 21.92
CA MET A 919 17.23 -10.19 20.69
C MET A 919 15.72 -10.35 20.94
N PHE A 920 15.32 -11.03 21.99
CA PHE A 920 13.93 -11.08 22.41
C PHE A 920 13.40 -9.69 22.79
N TYR A 921 14.15 -8.88 23.53
CA TYR A 921 13.75 -7.51 23.88
C TYR A 921 13.75 -6.57 22.67
N GLU A 922 14.68 -6.74 21.75
CA GLU A 922 14.70 -5.99 20.49
C GLU A 922 13.40 -6.25 19.70
N ASN A 923 13.00 -7.51 19.53
CA ASN A 923 11.79 -7.89 18.81
C ASN A 923 10.47 -7.51 19.53
N LEU A 924 10.52 -7.34 20.86
CA LEU A 924 9.39 -6.85 21.68
C LEU A 924 9.22 -5.33 21.61
N GLY A 925 10.14 -4.61 21.01
CA GLY A 925 10.15 -3.13 21.04
C GLY A 925 10.44 -2.54 22.42
N ARG A 926 10.99 -3.33 23.36
CA ARG A 926 11.36 -2.89 24.71
C ARG A 926 12.73 -2.23 24.74
N PHE A 927 12.84 -1.08 24.09
CA PHE A 927 14.11 -0.39 23.83
C PHE A 927 14.96 -0.16 25.08
N GLY A 928 14.38 0.19 26.22
CA GLY A 928 15.12 0.40 27.47
C GLY A 928 15.84 -0.87 27.95
N GLN A 929 15.10 -1.97 28.07
CA GLN A 929 15.65 -3.26 28.49
C GLN A 929 16.66 -3.81 27.49
N PHE A 930 16.34 -3.71 26.19
CA PHE A 930 17.23 -4.07 25.10
C PHE A 930 18.59 -3.36 25.20
N THR A 931 18.57 -2.04 25.36
CA THR A 931 19.81 -1.24 25.43
C THR A 931 20.58 -1.46 26.71
N ASP A 932 19.91 -1.64 27.84
CA ASP A 932 20.54 -1.87 29.15
C ASP A 932 21.28 -3.21 29.15
N GLU A 933 20.65 -4.30 28.69
CA GLU A 933 21.31 -5.61 28.62
C GLU A 933 22.40 -5.66 27.54
N ALA A 934 22.18 -5.06 26.38
CA ALA A 934 23.21 -4.98 25.35
C ALA A 934 24.45 -4.21 25.87
N ASN A 935 24.24 -3.11 26.61
CA ASN A 935 25.31 -2.32 27.22
C ASN A 935 26.05 -3.12 28.32
N ASP A 936 25.30 -3.81 29.15
CA ASP A 936 25.90 -4.62 30.22
C ASP A 936 26.78 -5.74 29.66
N LEU A 937 26.27 -6.48 28.66
CA LEU A 937 27.02 -7.56 28.01
C LEU A 937 28.24 -7.04 27.28
N TYR A 938 28.12 -5.92 26.55
CA TYR A 938 29.23 -5.31 25.80
C TYR A 938 30.36 -4.80 26.69
N ASP A 939 30.01 -4.16 27.81
CA ASP A 939 30.98 -3.57 28.74
C ASP A 939 31.72 -4.62 29.53
N HIS A 940 31.07 -5.70 29.93
CA HIS A 940 31.65 -6.72 30.80
C HIS A 940 32.33 -7.87 30.05
N THR A 941 32.03 -8.04 28.73
CA THR A 941 32.70 -9.09 27.95
C THR A 941 34.12 -8.69 27.52
N LYS A 942 35.05 -9.67 27.60
CA LYS A 942 36.41 -9.55 27.04
C LYS A 942 36.52 -10.22 25.66
N LEU A 943 35.47 -10.88 25.18
CA LEU A 943 35.47 -11.60 23.91
C LEU A 943 35.13 -10.70 22.75
N PRO A 944 36.03 -10.50 21.78
CA PRO A 944 35.76 -9.68 20.58
C PRO A 944 34.52 -10.14 19.82
N LEU A 945 34.34 -11.47 19.69
CA LEU A 945 33.17 -12.08 19.08
C LEU A 945 31.86 -11.55 19.67
N VAL A 946 31.76 -11.56 21.02
CA VAL A 946 30.53 -11.12 21.69
C VAL A 946 30.27 -9.64 21.47
N LYS A 947 31.33 -8.82 21.45
CA LYS A 947 31.20 -7.39 21.13
C LYS A 947 30.70 -7.19 19.70
N SER A 948 31.22 -7.95 18.74
CA SER A 948 30.75 -7.95 17.34
C SER A 948 29.29 -8.32 17.26
N MET A 949 28.89 -9.46 17.86
CA MET A 949 27.50 -9.91 17.84
C MET A 949 26.53 -8.89 18.42
N VAL A 950 26.84 -8.31 19.59
CA VAL A 950 26.00 -7.28 20.23
C VAL A 950 25.92 -6.03 19.36
N SER A 951 27.04 -5.58 18.79
CA SER A 951 27.07 -4.42 17.87
C SER A 951 26.20 -4.65 16.62
N ARG A 952 26.21 -5.87 16.09
CA ARG A 952 25.35 -6.26 14.95
C ARG A 952 23.86 -6.29 15.32
N VAL A 953 23.51 -6.75 16.53
CA VAL A 953 22.12 -6.69 17.01
C VAL A 953 21.67 -5.24 17.14
N VAL A 954 22.50 -4.37 17.74
CA VAL A 954 22.22 -2.93 17.84
C VAL A 954 22.11 -2.30 16.45
N ARG A 955 23.03 -2.61 15.53
CA ARG A 955 22.99 -2.13 14.13
C ARG A 955 21.72 -2.58 13.41
N LYS A 956 21.29 -3.82 13.63
CA LYS A 956 20.03 -4.35 13.10
C LYS A 956 18.86 -3.49 13.57
N HIS A 957 18.79 -3.14 14.84
CA HIS A 957 17.75 -2.28 15.38
C HIS A 957 17.67 -0.93 14.61
N PHE A 958 18.82 -0.30 14.33
CA PHE A 958 18.87 0.93 13.54
C PHE A 958 18.50 0.75 12.06
N LEU A 959 18.70 -0.44 11.50
CA LEU A 959 18.29 -0.74 10.12
C LEU A 959 16.77 -0.80 9.97
N TYR A 960 16.05 -1.26 10.99
CA TYR A 960 14.62 -1.54 10.92
C TYR A 960 13.74 -0.46 11.53
N ASN A 961 14.21 0.22 12.59
CA ASN A 961 13.41 1.20 13.32
C ASN A 961 13.69 2.64 12.87
N LYS A 962 12.63 3.29 12.33
CA LYS A 962 12.65 4.71 11.93
C LYS A 962 12.01 5.62 13.00
N ASP A 963 11.75 5.14 14.21
CA ASP A 963 10.98 5.90 15.21
C ASP A 963 11.84 6.91 15.97
N LEU A 964 11.58 8.20 15.70
CA LEU A 964 12.33 9.34 16.23
C LEU A 964 12.02 9.70 17.70
N LYS A 965 11.01 9.07 18.32
CA LYS A 965 10.64 9.33 19.72
C LYS A 965 11.72 8.89 20.74
N ILE A 966 12.69 8.10 20.28
CA ILE A 966 13.76 7.51 21.10
C ILE A 966 15.09 8.26 20.95
N VAL A 967 15.13 9.35 20.19
CA VAL A 967 16.35 10.01 19.66
C VAL A 967 17.41 10.38 20.72
N GLY A 968 17.03 10.84 21.90
CA GLY A 968 18.01 11.21 22.93
C GLY A 968 18.81 10.02 23.50
N LYS A 969 18.17 8.83 23.59
CA LYS A 969 18.83 7.57 23.99
C LYS A 969 19.60 6.95 22.82
N VAL A 970 19.13 7.16 21.59
CA VAL A 970 19.74 6.65 20.36
C VAL A 970 21.12 7.27 20.11
N GLU A 971 21.31 8.56 20.37
CA GLU A 971 22.62 9.22 20.20
C GLU A 971 23.69 8.64 21.13
N SER A 972 23.35 8.33 22.38
CA SER A 972 24.30 7.75 23.33
C SER A 972 24.69 6.32 22.93
N VAL A 973 23.71 5.53 22.46
CA VAL A 973 23.92 4.16 21.98
C VAL A 973 24.74 4.16 20.69
N ALA A 974 24.40 5.00 19.71
CA ALA A 974 25.14 5.11 18.46
C ALA A 974 26.60 5.55 18.67
N LYS A 975 26.85 6.49 19.57
CA LYS A 975 28.21 6.93 19.93
C LYS A 975 29.03 5.82 20.58
N LYS A 976 28.41 5.02 21.43
CA LYS A 976 29.06 3.91 22.12
C LYS A 976 29.50 2.80 21.18
N TYR A 977 28.60 2.35 20.30
CA TYR A 977 28.85 1.17 19.45
C TYR A 977 29.56 1.50 18.12
N PHE A 978 29.39 2.73 17.60
CA PHE A 978 29.88 3.11 16.25
C PHE A 978 30.84 4.28 16.24
N GLY A 979 31.22 4.80 17.41
CA GLY A 979 32.31 5.77 17.56
C GLY A 979 32.11 7.17 16.92
N LYS A 980 30.94 7.45 16.34
CA LYS A 980 30.65 8.72 15.67
C LYS A 980 29.55 9.51 16.41
N SER A 981 29.72 10.83 16.48
CA SER A 981 28.65 11.74 16.90
C SER A 981 27.58 11.75 15.80
N PHE A 982 26.38 11.38 16.17
CA PHE A 982 25.23 11.21 15.30
C PHE A 982 24.48 12.55 15.16
N ARG A 983 24.13 12.96 13.95
CA ARG A 983 23.19 14.06 13.72
C ARG A 983 21.84 13.47 13.31
N LYS A 984 20.75 14.02 13.88
CA LYS A 984 19.36 13.65 13.58
C LYS A 984 19.02 13.58 12.08
N VAL A 985 19.73 14.37 11.27
CA VAL A 985 19.63 14.42 9.81
C VAL A 985 20.09 13.11 9.12
N ASP A 986 20.99 12.36 9.74
CA ASP A 986 21.58 11.15 9.14
C ASP A 986 20.64 9.93 9.21
N LEU A 987 19.58 10.01 10.02
CA LEU A 987 18.48 8.99 10.08
C LEU A 987 17.37 9.28 9.08
N LEU A 988 17.22 10.51 8.63
CA LEU A 988 16.11 10.95 7.78
C LEU A 988 16.40 10.83 6.28
N ASN A 989 17.67 10.74 5.91
CA ASN A 989 18.15 10.50 4.55
C ASN A 989 18.48 9.00 4.35
#